data_cd21f6e4e4eea225431cbc3624f49ed0
#
_entry.id   cd21f6e4e4eea225431cbc3624f49ed0
#
_cell.length_a   1.000
_cell.length_b   1.000
_cell.length_c   1.000
_cell.angle_alpha   90.00
_cell.angle_beta   90.00
_cell.angle_gamma   90.00
#
_symmetry.space_group_name_H-M   'P 1'
#
loop_
_entity.id
_entity.type
_entity.pdbx_description
1 polymer ?
#
loop_
_entity_poly.entity_id
_entity_poly.type
_entity_poly.pdbx_seq_one_letter_code
_entity_poly.pdbx_strand_id
1 'polypeptide(L)'
;MALTATAALSAQTTETILIDGTEQRLVKLVERQIGPGTVYTRYRMPDFPLNINMVRVDVTNPHIKIETSVANEKSAGTELLVEAAKRYDAPNHHAICAQNSNFWIVSTQPQWDAYNASTHNVSLRNGMMSIDSKSFPHWWWWDTTRSGIVSVTDNNELYIDLCQTEMTFSSAKTGTREFTNCNKGFKTGQTSIYTPFFGPDRQFLPLVDDTDEQKQNNDIRYTVDTNAQCTEVLLRMAPGESWSGGRDMKFTVAEVRASDGRGTLGDYDLAIVTRGNDLAVLTPGDEVTLNYSWVFNYDSQAVRPLITQAVGGNMMVMRHGQITEQDKWDSYNTMVYSRSAYGSSEDNKTLFMVTIDKSNDPRYGASNGCTTDQMCQLMRHLGCWNLINVDAGGSAELMVDNRIINQTTEGTPRAVGNGWMVFNTAPDDDSEVATIAFEDVALEAPAGAYHSPKMLAFNKYGTVVNTDYKDFTLTCSAALGTCEGRFIQAAATEAQGSLTATLPNGFSVTKDMRIVAAVPEMRVKNIILDSKHPYPIEVKAMIGSKEYTFNPAAQQWKVEDESVARVDASGVLHAVNNGSTRLTGTFGGVSETVDVNVETSPTVERALNDGDWTGWKASGNSGLTKMTLGADGTIAYTYGAPRGIATVSLTKAITLFGMPERVEVTFVNDIPTTQVEAEIRVAGTKRGSVKVVPEEAFAAGQQHTVVFQLSEAGDTTDRANYPFSMASVKFTSKADTSYKGARSLKVTGLKAIYDVPGGVTDIATDGATAFRLTANVAAPGEQIGVSGQGLERVEVYSLSGVMAASATAAADQASFIAPSVPGLYLVRAWTRRGASAARLLVK
;
A
#
# COMPACT_ATOMS: atom_id res chain seq x y z
N MET A 1 -5.17 4.77 -41.73
CA MET A 1 -4.29 5.81 -41.17
C MET A 1 -4.14 5.54 -39.71
N ALA A 2 -2.98 5.08 -39.29
CA ALA A 2 -2.71 4.86 -37.88
C ALA A 2 -2.40 6.22 -37.24
N LEU A 3 -3.29 6.73 -36.41
CA LEU A 3 -2.99 7.82 -35.49
C LEU A 3 -2.04 7.26 -34.43
N THR A 4 -0.79 7.66 -34.53
CA THR A 4 0.13 7.56 -33.40
C THR A 4 -0.35 8.55 -32.33
N ALA A 5 -1.04 8.04 -31.31
CA ALA A 5 -1.33 8.79 -30.11
C ALA A 5 0.01 9.03 -29.40
N THR A 6 0.59 10.22 -29.62
CA THR A 6 1.58 10.77 -28.71
C THR A 6 0.86 10.95 -27.37
N ALA A 7 1.11 10.07 -26.42
CA ALA A 7 0.64 10.23 -25.04
C ALA A 7 1.15 11.60 -24.58
N ALA A 8 0.24 12.54 -24.41
CA ALA A 8 0.52 13.78 -23.72
C ALA A 8 0.95 13.39 -22.31
N LEU A 9 2.23 13.57 -22.02
CA LEU A 9 2.71 13.49 -20.63
C LEU A 9 1.91 14.53 -19.86
N SER A 10 1.22 14.07 -18.81
CA SER A 10 0.56 14.93 -17.84
C SER A 10 1.52 16.04 -17.41
N ALA A 11 1.00 17.22 -17.05
CA ALA A 11 1.80 18.34 -16.59
C ALA A 11 2.47 18.05 -15.23
N GLN A 12 3.40 17.14 -15.26
CA GLN A 12 4.39 16.93 -14.24
C GLN A 12 5.31 18.17 -14.28
N THR A 13 5.70 18.70 -13.12
CA THR A 13 6.70 19.76 -13.12
C THR A 13 7.97 19.22 -13.75
N THR A 14 8.30 19.72 -14.92
CA THR A 14 9.46 19.29 -15.69
C THR A 14 10.50 20.40 -15.64
N GLU A 15 11.69 20.06 -15.22
CA GLU A 15 12.86 20.93 -15.20
C GLU A 15 13.89 20.41 -16.23
N THR A 16 14.76 21.29 -16.71
CA THR A 16 15.90 20.90 -17.52
C THR A 16 17.15 20.90 -16.67
N ILE A 17 17.88 19.79 -16.72
CA ILE A 17 19.14 19.59 -16.01
C ILE A 17 20.25 19.22 -17.00
N LEU A 18 21.49 19.61 -16.71
CA LEU A 18 22.66 19.15 -17.46
C LEU A 18 23.26 17.91 -16.82
N ILE A 19 23.37 16.82 -17.60
CA ILE A 19 24.13 15.62 -17.23
C ILE A 19 25.18 15.39 -18.32
N ASP A 20 26.44 15.38 -17.93
CA ASP A 20 27.59 15.27 -18.84
C ASP A 20 27.54 16.30 -19.99
N GLY A 21 27.10 17.52 -19.68
CA GLY A 21 26.98 18.61 -20.65
C GLY A 21 25.77 18.53 -21.59
N THR A 22 24.92 17.52 -21.44
CA THR A 22 23.70 17.33 -22.24
C THR A 22 22.46 17.68 -21.43
N GLU A 23 21.56 18.46 -22.04
CA GLU A 23 20.26 18.79 -21.43
C GLU A 23 19.37 17.54 -21.33
N GLN A 24 18.84 17.31 -20.17
CA GLN A 24 17.95 16.20 -19.84
C GLN A 24 16.71 16.74 -19.13
N ARG A 25 15.56 16.11 -19.38
CA ARG A 25 14.34 16.44 -18.63
C ARG A 25 14.35 15.73 -17.27
N LEU A 26 14.11 16.48 -16.21
CA LEU A 26 13.86 16.00 -14.87
C LEU A 26 12.40 16.21 -14.52
N VAL A 27 11.65 15.14 -14.41
CA VAL A 27 10.20 15.16 -14.20
C VAL A 27 9.90 14.76 -12.77
N LYS A 28 9.27 15.64 -12.01
CA LYS A 28 8.80 15.35 -10.65
C LYS A 28 7.47 14.59 -10.72
N LEU A 29 7.46 13.34 -10.26
CA LEU A 29 6.28 12.46 -10.30
C LEU A 29 5.48 12.48 -8.98
N VAL A 30 6.19 12.59 -7.86
CA VAL A 30 5.62 12.60 -6.52
C VAL A 30 6.35 13.63 -5.70
N GLU A 31 5.65 14.38 -4.88
CA GLU A 31 6.20 15.18 -3.79
C GLU A 31 5.17 15.21 -2.68
N ARG A 32 5.48 14.60 -1.55
CA ARG A 32 4.58 14.56 -0.42
C ARG A 32 5.32 14.65 0.91
N GLN A 33 4.75 15.37 1.84
CA GLN A 33 5.17 15.31 3.22
C GLN A 33 4.81 13.92 3.78
N ILE A 34 5.77 13.28 4.45
CA ILE A 34 5.62 11.94 5.03
C ILE A 34 5.73 11.94 6.56
N GLY A 35 6.04 13.08 7.15
CA GLY A 35 6.15 13.28 8.58
C GLY A 35 6.60 14.71 8.90
N PRO A 36 6.84 15.05 10.19
CA PRO A 36 7.34 16.35 10.58
C PRO A 36 8.61 16.70 9.81
N GLY A 37 8.65 17.86 9.14
CA GLY A 37 9.82 18.33 8.38
C GLY A 37 10.38 17.36 7.33
N THR A 38 9.65 16.30 6.96
CA THR A 38 10.15 15.23 6.10
C THR A 38 9.30 15.11 4.84
N VAL A 39 9.96 15.24 3.67
CA VAL A 39 9.33 15.24 2.36
C VAL A 39 9.93 14.17 1.47
N TYR A 40 9.11 13.27 0.97
CA TYR A 40 9.48 12.32 -0.07
C TYR A 40 9.20 12.90 -1.45
N THR A 41 10.18 12.77 -2.35
CA THR A 41 10.06 13.18 -3.75
C THR A 41 10.53 12.06 -4.66
N ARG A 42 9.76 11.80 -5.70
CA ARG A 42 10.16 10.89 -6.77
C ARG A 42 10.30 11.64 -8.07
N TYR A 43 11.46 11.44 -8.71
CA TYR A 43 11.73 11.99 -10.03
C TYR A 43 11.91 10.90 -11.07
N ARG A 44 11.69 11.27 -12.30
CA ARG A 44 11.99 10.49 -13.50
C ARG A 44 12.79 11.33 -14.48
N MET A 45 13.85 10.77 -15.03
CA MET A 45 14.53 11.31 -16.21
C MET A 45 14.23 10.39 -17.39
N PRO A 46 13.37 10.81 -18.33
CA PRO A 46 12.97 9.94 -19.45
C PRO A 46 14.03 9.87 -20.55
N ASP A 47 14.79 10.94 -20.79
CA ASP A 47 15.78 11.03 -21.85
C ASP A 47 17.13 10.40 -21.46
N PHE A 48 17.43 10.39 -20.18
CA PHE A 48 18.52 9.67 -19.54
C PHE A 48 17.89 8.73 -18.49
N PRO A 49 17.47 7.51 -18.86
CA PRO A 49 16.53 6.73 -18.10
C PRO A 49 16.96 6.48 -16.66
N LEU A 50 16.47 7.30 -15.72
CA LEU A 50 16.67 7.16 -14.28
C LEU A 50 15.34 7.30 -13.52
N ASN A 51 15.15 6.46 -12.52
CA ASN A 51 14.20 6.64 -11.45
C ASN A 51 14.96 7.06 -10.20
N ILE A 52 14.56 8.17 -9.60
CA ILE A 52 15.22 8.78 -8.45
C ILE A 52 14.21 8.89 -7.33
N ASN A 53 14.53 8.34 -6.18
CA ASN A 53 13.74 8.45 -4.96
C ASN A 53 14.56 9.23 -3.93
N MET A 54 14.00 10.28 -3.38
CA MET A 54 14.70 11.18 -2.46
C MET A 54 13.81 11.55 -1.29
N VAL A 55 14.37 11.51 -0.09
CA VAL A 55 13.77 12.10 1.10
C VAL A 55 14.63 13.29 1.52
N ARG A 56 13.97 14.42 1.75
CA ARG A 56 14.55 15.60 2.37
C ARG A 56 14.04 15.71 3.80
N VAL A 57 14.94 15.87 4.74
CA VAL A 57 14.65 15.98 6.17
C VAL A 57 15.13 17.32 6.68
N ASP A 58 14.24 18.13 7.23
CA ASP A 58 14.61 19.31 8.01
C ASP A 58 15.10 18.84 9.38
N VAL A 59 16.42 18.78 9.54
CA VAL A 59 17.05 18.28 10.76
C VAL A 59 16.85 19.22 11.95
N THR A 60 16.36 20.42 11.73
CA THR A 60 16.04 21.40 12.79
C THR A 60 14.65 21.20 13.39
N ASN A 61 13.84 20.32 12.78
CA ASN A 61 12.50 20.07 13.30
C ASN A 61 12.56 19.33 14.64
N PRO A 62 11.96 19.85 15.72
CA PRO A 62 12.06 19.27 17.07
C PRO A 62 11.36 17.90 17.21
N HIS A 63 10.52 17.52 16.26
CA HIS A 63 9.80 16.25 16.25
C HIS A 63 10.46 15.20 15.34
N ILE A 64 11.73 15.42 14.97
CA ILE A 64 12.54 14.48 14.22
C ILE A 64 13.68 13.96 15.10
N LYS A 65 13.89 12.66 15.06
CA LYS A 65 15.09 12.00 15.58
C LYS A 65 15.72 11.18 14.46
N ILE A 66 17.03 11.34 14.26
CA ILE A 66 17.78 10.55 13.28
C ILE A 66 18.61 9.53 14.06
N GLU A 67 18.48 8.24 13.72
CA GLU A 67 19.18 7.17 14.40
C GLU A 67 19.77 6.16 13.43
N THR A 68 20.93 5.62 13.80
CA THR A 68 21.55 4.49 13.11
C THR A 68 20.84 3.21 13.48
N SER A 69 20.43 2.40 12.52
CA SER A 69 20.09 1.01 12.76
C SER A 69 21.35 0.15 12.73
N VAL A 70 21.46 -0.76 13.66
CA VAL A 70 22.50 -1.81 13.67
C VAL A 70 21.75 -3.14 13.55
N ALA A 71 22.05 -3.90 12.49
CA ALA A 71 21.30 -5.12 12.18
C ALA A 71 21.28 -6.10 13.37
N ASN A 72 20.10 -6.43 13.86
CA ASN A 72 19.91 -7.32 15.01
C ASN A 72 20.73 -6.92 16.26
N GLU A 73 21.06 -5.63 16.44
CA GLU A 73 21.96 -5.09 17.48
C GLU A 73 23.36 -5.72 17.46
N LYS A 74 23.85 -6.11 16.28
CA LYS A 74 25.17 -6.76 16.14
C LYS A 74 26.00 -6.10 15.05
N SER A 75 27.28 -5.87 15.35
CA SER A 75 28.27 -5.33 14.39
C SER A 75 28.48 -6.26 13.18
N ALA A 76 28.13 -7.53 13.31
CA ALA A 76 28.14 -8.54 12.25
C ALA A 76 26.77 -9.17 12.14
N GLY A 77 25.98 -8.70 11.20
CA GLY A 77 24.62 -9.16 10.94
C GLY A 77 23.99 -8.39 9.80
N THR A 78 22.96 -8.95 9.23
CA THR A 78 22.12 -8.26 8.24
C THR A 78 20.66 -8.35 8.64
N GLU A 79 19.89 -7.30 8.33
CA GLU A 79 18.48 -7.17 8.66
C GLU A 79 17.78 -6.38 7.57
N LEU A 80 16.52 -6.72 7.25
CA LEU A 80 15.72 -5.90 6.35
C LEU A 80 15.42 -4.54 7.01
N LEU A 81 15.54 -3.44 6.28
CA LEU A 81 15.26 -2.11 6.82
C LEU A 81 13.85 -2.00 7.42
N VAL A 82 12.86 -2.66 6.81
CA VAL A 82 11.48 -2.68 7.33
C VAL A 82 11.35 -3.45 8.66
N GLU A 83 12.15 -4.47 8.87
CA GLU A 83 12.14 -5.21 10.15
C GLU A 83 12.91 -4.44 11.23
N ALA A 84 14.03 -3.81 10.87
CA ALA A 84 14.73 -2.91 11.77
C ALA A 84 13.83 -1.73 12.21
N ALA A 85 13.09 -1.12 11.28
CA ALA A 85 12.15 -0.05 11.59
C ALA A 85 11.08 -0.50 12.62
N LYS A 86 10.51 -1.69 12.44
CA LYS A 86 9.55 -2.26 13.39
C LYS A 86 10.17 -2.55 14.76
N ARG A 87 11.42 -2.99 14.78
CA ARG A 87 12.13 -3.33 16.02
C ARG A 87 12.44 -2.08 16.87
N TYR A 88 12.67 -0.93 16.22
CA TYR A 88 12.90 0.35 16.90
C TYR A 88 11.63 1.16 17.13
N ASP A 89 10.48 0.68 16.66
CA ASP A 89 9.18 1.35 16.84
C ASP A 89 8.76 1.35 18.31
N ALA A 90 8.34 2.51 18.81
CA ALA A 90 7.91 2.68 20.18
C ALA A 90 6.91 3.87 20.27
N PRO A 91 6.16 4.01 21.35
CA PRO A 91 5.29 5.15 21.57
C PRO A 91 6.05 6.48 21.40
N ASN A 92 5.49 7.39 20.61
CA ASN A 92 6.11 8.67 20.22
C ASN A 92 7.49 8.52 19.53
N HIS A 93 7.72 7.39 18.87
CA HIS A 93 8.99 7.12 18.19
C HIS A 93 8.76 6.15 17.03
N HIS A 94 8.25 6.67 15.91
CA HIS A 94 7.85 5.89 14.74
C HIS A 94 8.74 6.17 13.54
N ALA A 95 9.27 5.13 12.90
CA ALA A 95 10.09 5.30 11.71
C ALA A 95 9.29 5.86 10.54
N ILE A 96 9.66 7.04 10.04
CA ILE A 96 9.07 7.67 8.86
C ILE A 96 9.71 7.11 7.59
N CYS A 97 11.04 7.08 7.57
CA CYS A 97 11.83 6.56 6.48
C CYS A 97 13.15 5.97 6.97
N ALA A 98 13.76 5.15 6.13
CA ALA A 98 15.07 4.57 6.35
C ALA A 98 15.79 4.33 5.03
N GLN A 99 17.13 4.37 5.05
CA GLN A 99 17.97 4.06 3.90
C GLN A 99 19.17 3.24 4.34
N ASN A 100 19.62 2.30 3.50
CA ASN A 100 20.83 1.54 3.72
C ASN A 100 22.07 2.44 3.77
N SER A 101 23.15 1.97 4.40
CA SER A 101 24.36 2.78 4.51
C SER A 101 25.64 1.99 4.27
N ASN A 102 26.28 1.51 5.33
CA ASN A 102 27.63 0.95 5.22
C ASN A 102 27.66 -0.27 4.29
N PHE A 103 28.77 -0.39 3.57
CA PHE A 103 29.15 -1.67 2.98
C PHE A 103 29.36 -2.72 4.07
N TRP A 104 29.24 -3.96 3.72
CA TRP A 104 29.43 -5.06 4.65
C TRP A 104 30.07 -6.27 3.96
N ILE A 105 30.72 -7.13 4.75
CA ILE A 105 31.43 -8.29 4.22
C ILE A 105 30.42 -9.32 3.74
N VAL A 106 30.48 -9.62 2.44
CA VAL A 106 29.73 -10.71 1.82
C VAL A 106 30.72 -11.79 1.47
N SER A 107 30.74 -12.89 2.22
CA SER A 107 31.62 -14.01 1.93
C SER A 107 30.94 -15.34 2.20
N THR A 108 31.13 -16.28 1.27
CA THR A 108 30.79 -17.70 1.41
C THR A 108 32.00 -18.56 1.73
N GLN A 109 33.16 -17.95 1.94
CA GLN A 109 34.41 -18.68 2.20
C GLN A 109 34.59 -18.86 3.71
N PRO A 110 34.91 -20.07 4.18
CA PRO A 110 35.00 -20.39 5.60
C PRO A 110 36.00 -19.50 6.38
N GLN A 111 37.08 -19.04 5.76
CA GLN A 111 38.04 -18.15 6.39
C GLN A 111 37.47 -16.76 6.74
N TRP A 112 36.33 -16.39 6.17
CA TRP A 112 35.63 -15.13 6.44
C TRP A 112 34.43 -15.27 7.36
N ASP A 113 34.05 -16.49 7.76
CA ASP A 113 32.82 -16.74 8.53
C ASP A 113 32.76 -15.90 9.80
N ALA A 114 33.91 -15.67 10.44
CA ALA A 114 33.99 -14.85 11.64
C ALA A 114 33.62 -13.39 11.41
N TYR A 115 33.72 -12.90 10.18
CA TYR A 115 33.46 -11.51 9.80
C TYR A 115 32.32 -11.35 8.81
N ASN A 116 31.70 -12.43 8.39
CA ASN A 116 30.60 -12.35 7.45
C ASN A 116 29.50 -11.45 8.02
N ALA A 117 28.96 -10.58 7.16
CA ALA A 117 27.99 -9.56 7.52
C ALA A 117 28.51 -8.46 8.49
N SER A 118 29.82 -8.37 8.76
CA SER A 118 30.37 -7.20 9.48
C SER A 118 30.36 -5.97 8.58
N THR A 119 29.87 -4.84 9.12
CA THR A 119 29.89 -3.57 8.39
C THR A 119 31.29 -3.01 8.26
N HIS A 120 31.55 -2.33 7.13
CA HIS A 120 32.74 -1.52 6.92
C HIS A 120 32.49 -0.10 7.37
N ASN A 121 33.58 0.60 7.71
CA ASN A 121 33.56 2.01 8.10
C ASN A 121 32.79 2.26 9.39
N VAL A 122 32.79 3.52 9.84
CA VAL A 122 32.21 3.91 11.11
C VAL A 122 30.69 3.60 11.17
N SER A 123 30.27 3.05 12.29
CA SER A 123 28.86 2.93 12.67
C SER A 123 28.71 3.19 14.16
N LEU A 124 27.89 4.14 14.50
CA LEU A 124 27.64 4.60 15.87
C LEU A 124 26.13 4.72 16.10
N ARG A 125 25.67 4.13 17.19
CA ARG A 125 24.27 4.27 17.65
C ARG A 125 24.25 4.72 19.10
N ASN A 126 23.53 5.79 19.39
CA ASN A 126 23.38 6.37 20.73
C ASN A 126 24.73 6.53 21.47
N GLY A 127 25.74 7.02 20.75
CA GLY A 127 27.09 7.23 21.29
C GLY A 127 27.92 5.96 21.42
N MET A 128 27.34 4.76 21.27
CA MET A 128 28.08 3.49 21.32
C MET A 128 28.59 3.11 19.93
N MET A 129 29.88 2.83 19.83
CA MET A 129 30.52 2.43 18.58
C MET A 129 30.19 0.97 18.26
N SER A 130 29.60 0.75 17.09
CA SER A 130 29.42 -0.59 16.53
C SER A 130 30.62 -1.04 15.72
N ILE A 131 31.24 -0.12 14.97
CA ILE A 131 32.46 -0.34 14.21
C ILE A 131 33.22 0.98 14.09
N ASP A 132 34.55 0.92 14.05
CA ASP A 132 35.42 2.11 13.90
C ASP A 132 35.56 2.53 12.42
N SER A 133 36.18 3.68 12.15
CA SER A 133 36.37 4.23 10.80
C SER A 133 37.31 3.42 9.92
N LYS A 134 38.14 2.55 10.51
CA LYS A 134 39.09 1.76 9.74
C LYS A 134 38.41 0.62 9.09
N SER A 135 38.49 0.51 7.73
CA SER A 135 37.97 -0.67 7.04
C SER A 135 38.73 -1.91 7.47
N PHE A 136 38.08 -3.06 7.25
CA PHE A 136 38.78 -4.33 7.39
C PHE A 136 39.94 -4.35 6.40
N PRO A 137 41.16 -4.77 6.79
CA PRO A 137 42.27 -4.90 5.88
C PRO A 137 41.85 -5.84 4.75
N HIS A 138 41.98 -5.47 3.49
CA HIS A 138 41.74 -6.18 2.24
C HIS A 138 40.60 -5.83 1.35
N TRP A 139 39.91 -4.76 1.63
CA TRP A 139 39.12 -4.16 0.57
C TRP A 139 40.02 -3.18 -0.15
N TRP A 140 40.69 -3.67 -1.17
CA TRP A 140 41.72 -3.06 -1.99
C TRP A 140 41.30 -1.79 -2.74
N TRP A 141 40.10 -1.35 -2.61
CA TRP A 141 39.49 -0.21 -3.28
C TRP A 141 39.32 1.02 -2.39
N TRP A 142 39.68 0.97 -1.10
CA TRP A 142 39.45 2.11 -0.19
C TRP A 142 40.71 2.56 0.51
N ASP A 143 40.73 3.90 0.76
CA ASP A 143 41.64 4.40 1.77
C ASP A 143 41.20 3.86 3.14
N THR A 144 41.99 2.94 3.67
CA THR A 144 41.68 2.28 4.96
C THR A 144 41.81 3.24 6.14
N THR A 145 42.30 4.49 5.94
CA THR A 145 42.50 5.47 7.00
C THR A 145 41.38 6.48 7.12
N ARG A 146 40.52 6.62 6.09
CA ARG A 146 39.46 7.63 6.03
C ARG A 146 38.16 7.02 5.52
N SER A 147 37.05 7.46 6.12
CA SER A 147 35.70 7.08 5.69
C SER A 147 34.89 8.33 5.42
N GLY A 148 34.09 8.30 4.36
CA GLY A 148 32.96 9.22 4.26
C GLY A 148 31.99 8.92 5.41
N ILE A 149 31.62 9.95 6.17
CA ILE A 149 30.72 9.85 7.30
C ILE A 149 29.56 10.82 7.14
N VAL A 150 28.37 10.35 7.47
CA VAL A 150 27.25 11.20 7.82
C VAL A 150 26.89 10.95 9.27
N SER A 151 26.79 12.01 10.04
CA SER A 151 26.64 11.92 11.50
C SER A 151 25.81 13.06 12.04
N VAL A 152 25.19 12.83 13.19
CA VAL A 152 24.44 13.86 13.93
C VAL A 152 24.79 13.82 15.42
N THR A 153 24.67 15.00 16.05
CA THR A 153 24.64 15.13 17.50
C THR A 153 23.28 14.71 18.05
N ASP A 154 23.12 14.73 19.35
CA ASP A 154 21.84 14.45 20.00
C ASP A 154 20.72 15.42 19.63
N ASN A 155 21.10 16.63 19.18
CA ASN A 155 20.18 17.67 18.70
C ASN A 155 20.01 17.66 17.17
N ASN A 156 20.40 16.58 16.50
CA ASN A 156 20.39 16.43 15.04
C ASN A 156 21.25 17.45 14.27
N GLU A 157 22.26 18.06 14.89
CA GLU A 157 23.23 18.86 14.13
C GLU A 157 23.96 17.96 13.15
N LEU A 158 23.85 18.25 11.86
CA LEU A 158 24.32 17.38 10.77
C LEU A 158 25.75 17.68 10.38
N TYR A 159 26.56 16.65 10.28
CA TYR A 159 27.94 16.70 9.79
C TYR A 159 28.17 15.68 8.70
N ILE A 160 28.67 16.13 7.56
CA ILE A 160 29.07 15.27 6.43
C ILE A 160 30.51 15.60 6.08
N ASP A 161 31.44 14.64 6.23
CA ASP A 161 32.85 14.83 6.01
C ASP A 161 33.57 13.52 5.71
N LEU A 162 34.85 13.57 5.43
CA LEU A 162 35.72 12.42 5.60
C LEU A 162 36.26 12.42 7.02
N CYS A 163 36.31 11.27 7.65
CA CYS A 163 36.84 11.16 9.00
C CYS A 163 37.67 9.89 9.22
N GLN A 164 38.52 9.99 10.25
CA GLN A 164 39.10 8.84 10.94
C GLN A 164 38.77 8.93 12.42
N THR A 165 38.80 7.79 13.11
CA THR A 165 38.62 7.75 14.56
C THR A 165 39.97 7.75 15.27
N GLU A 166 40.09 8.61 16.27
CA GLU A 166 41.17 8.53 17.29
C GLU A 166 40.58 7.83 18.52
N MET A 167 41.22 6.75 18.95
CA MET A 167 40.65 5.88 19.98
C MET A 167 41.72 5.63 21.04
N THR A 168 41.43 6.01 22.28
CA THR A 168 42.37 5.86 23.41
C THR A 168 41.64 5.32 24.64
N PHE A 169 42.41 4.61 25.47
CA PHE A 169 42.03 4.34 26.86
C PHE A 169 43.18 4.74 27.78
N SER A 170 42.86 5.07 29.01
CA SER A 170 43.87 5.45 29.99
C SER A 170 43.51 4.96 31.38
N SER A 171 44.51 4.66 32.20
CA SER A 171 44.37 4.40 33.61
C SER A 171 45.61 4.88 34.36
N ALA A 172 45.52 5.00 35.68
CA ALA A 172 46.67 5.37 36.50
C ALA A 172 47.82 4.36 36.38
N LYS A 173 47.56 3.11 36.02
CA LYS A 173 48.53 2.03 35.90
C LYS A 173 49.14 1.87 34.52
N THR A 174 48.33 2.17 33.48
CA THR A 174 48.76 1.94 32.09
C THR A 174 49.22 3.23 31.38
N GLY A 175 48.92 4.42 31.97
CA GLY A 175 48.97 5.66 31.24
C GLY A 175 47.95 5.64 30.08
N THR A 176 48.06 6.60 29.16
CA THR A 176 47.23 6.66 27.94
C THR A 176 47.79 5.72 26.89
N ARG A 177 46.92 4.91 26.31
CA ARG A 177 47.24 3.98 25.20
C ARG A 177 46.19 4.08 24.11
N GLU A 178 46.64 3.85 22.89
CA GLU A 178 45.71 3.73 21.75
C GLU A 178 45.11 2.32 21.68
N PHE A 179 43.85 2.22 21.27
CA PHE A 179 43.32 0.97 20.75
C PHE A 179 43.12 1.10 19.24
N THR A 180 43.30 -0.01 18.54
CA THR A 180 43.40 0.01 17.10
C THR A 180 42.10 -0.41 16.42
N ASN A 181 41.26 -1.19 17.13
CA ASN A 181 40.07 -1.77 16.55
C ASN A 181 38.87 -1.70 17.53
N CYS A 182 37.67 -1.60 16.95
CA CYS A 182 36.40 -1.77 17.69
C CYS A 182 35.58 -2.86 17.04
N ASN A 183 35.21 -3.89 17.83
CA ASN A 183 34.40 -5.04 17.42
C ASN A 183 35.00 -5.80 16.21
N LYS A 184 36.31 -5.79 16.08
CA LYS A 184 37.08 -6.48 15.05
C LYS A 184 38.12 -7.40 15.69
N GLY A 185 38.55 -8.37 14.92
CA GLY A 185 39.71 -9.17 15.31
C GLY A 185 40.97 -8.37 15.42
N PHE A 186 41.96 -8.89 16.11
CA PHE A 186 43.23 -8.19 16.41
C PHE A 186 44.41 -9.13 16.18
N LYS A 187 45.52 -8.52 15.78
CA LYS A 187 46.83 -9.14 15.56
C LYS A 187 47.83 -8.74 16.64
N THR A 188 49.01 -9.30 16.60
CA THR A 188 50.12 -8.86 17.50
C THR A 188 50.36 -7.36 17.40
N GLY A 189 50.49 -6.69 18.55
CA GLY A 189 50.68 -5.23 18.62
C GLY A 189 49.42 -4.43 18.45
N GLN A 190 48.25 -5.07 18.26
CA GLN A 190 46.94 -4.40 18.24
C GLN A 190 46.21 -4.61 19.55
N THR A 191 45.41 -3.62 19.93
CA THR A 191 44.47 -3.67 21.03
C THR A 191 43.07 -3.45 20.48
N SER A 192 42.15 -4.32 20.79
CA SER A 192 40.75 -4.16 20.41
C SER A 192 39.87 -3.90 21.58
N ILE A 193 38.84 -3.06 21.39
CA ILE A 193 37.69 -3.01 22.30
C ILE A 193 36.52 -3.78 21.71
N TYR A 194 35.70 -4.30 22.60
CA TYR A 194 34.47 -4.97 22.24
C TYR A 194 33.31 -4.38 23.04
N THR A 195 32.35 -3.82 22.31
CA THR A 195 31.11 -3.26 22.86
C THR A 195 29.99 -4.28 22.77
N PRO A 196 28.84 -4.08 23.43
CA PRO A 196 27.67 -4.95 23.31
C PRO A 196 27.25 -5.26 21.86
N PHE A 197 27.51 -4.37 20.91
CA PHE A 197 27.24 -4.65 19.49
C PHE A 197 28.11 -5.76 18.89
N PHE A 198 29.19 -6.18 19.55
CA PHE A 198 29.91 -7.37 19.11
C PHE A 198 29.07 -8.64 19.26
N GLY A 199 28.23 -8.68 20.25
CA GLY A 199 27.41 -9.81 20.70
C GLY A 199 28.01 -10.42 21.97
N PRO A 200 27.21 -10.52 23.06
CA PRO A 200 27.68 -10.92 24.40
C PRO A 200 28.31 -12.31 24.41
N ASP A 201 27.80 -13.23 23.61
CA ASP A 201 28.23 -14.64 23.57
C ASP A 201 29.24 -14.92 22.45
N ARG A 202 29.60 -13.92 21.68
CA ARG A 202 30.55 -14.06 20.58
C ARG A 202 31.98 -14.03 21.14
N GLN A 203 32.80 -15.00 20.72
CA GLN A 203 34.21 -15.05 21.11
C GLN A 203 35.02 -13.92 20.48
N PHE A 204 35.94 -13.32 21.24
CA PHE A 204 36.94 -12.40 20.72
C PHE A 204 37.79 -13.09 19.65
N LEU A 205 38.40 -12.32 18.75
CA LEU A 205 39.00 -12.88 17.54
C LEU A 205 40.50 -12.53 17.45
N PRO A 206 41.39 -13.25 18.16
CA PRO A 206 42.83 -13.13 17.93
C PRO A 206 43.17 -13.72 16.57
N LEU A 207 43.75 -12.92 15.69
CA LEU A 207 44.03 -13.34 14.33
C LEU A 207 45.50 -13.76 14.19
N VAL A 208 45.74 -14.71 13.29
CA VAL A 208 47.10 -15.06 12.89
C VAL A 208 47.75 -13.84 12.25
N ASP A 209 49.03 -13.58 12.59
CA ASP A 209 49.81 -12.50 11.94
C ASP A 209 50.07 -12.86 10.46
N ASP A 210 49.99 -11.84 9.60
CA ASP A 210 50.26 -12.02 8.17
C ASP A 210 51.71 -12.45 7.93
N THR A 211 51.87 -13.46 7.09
CA THR A 211 53.17 -13.81 6.54
C THR A 211 53.59 -12.81 5.46
N ASP A 212 54.91 -12.70 5.18
CA ASP A 212 55.36 -11.81 4.11
C ASP A 212 54.80 -12.19 2.74
N GLU A 213 54.57 -13.50 2.50
CA GLU A 213 53.95 -14.01 1.28
C GLU A 213 52.46 -13.57 1.20
N GLN A 214 51.73 -13.61 2.28
CA GLN A 214 50.34 -13.14 2.33
C GLN A 214 50.25 -11.64 2.06
N LYS A 215 51.16 -10.85 2.63
CA LYS A 215 51.23 -9.40 2.37
C LYS A 215 51.56 -9.08 0.91
N GLN A 216 52.45 -9.86 0.27
CA GLN A 216 52.81 -9.69 -1.15
C GLN A 216 51.64 -10.05 -2.08
N ASN A 217 50.85 -11.03 -1.71
CA ASN A 217 49.74 -11.54 -2.55
C ASN A 217 48.42 -10.84 -2.22
N ASN A 218 48.36 -9.89 -1.28
CA ASN A 218 47.11 -9.36 -0.72
C ASN A 218 46.11 -10.46 -0.26
N ASP A 219 46.60 -11.64 0.08
CA ASP A 219 45.83 -12.81 0.50
C ASP A 219 45.79 -12.85 2.03
N ILE A 220 44.98 -11.98 2.64
CA ILE A 220 44.76 -12.03 4.09
C ILE A 220 43.69 -13.01 4.42
N ARG A 221 44.14 -13.99 5.16
CA ARG A 221 43.25 -14.97 5.77
C ARG A 221 42.93 -14.52 7.19
N TYR A 222 41.68 -14.28 7.49
CA TYR A 222 41.18 -14.06 8.84
C TYR A 222 41.10 -15.39 9.59
N THR A 223 42.26 -16.00 9.79
CA THR A 223 42.36 -17.24 10.54
C THR A 223 42.53 -16.88 12.02
N VAL A 224 41.72 -17.46 12.88
CA VAL A 224 41.84 -17.30 14.33
C VAL A 224 43.10 -18.02 14.80
N ASP A 225 43.94 -17.31 15.56
CA ASP A 225 45.12 -17.88 16.22
C ASP A 225 44.69 -18.60 17.51
N THR A 226 44.67 -19.93 17.45
CA THR A 226 44.31 -20.76 18.58
C THR A 226 45.40 -20.85 19.66
N ASN A 227 46.60 -20.34 19.41
CA ASN A 227 47.72 -20.32 20.33
C ASN A 227 48.07 -18.92 20.86
N ALA A 228 47.18 -17.95 20.61
CA ALA A 228 47.38 -16.59 21.11
C ALA A 228 47.46 -16.56 22.64
N GLN A 229 48.36 -15.74 23.14
CA GLN A 229 48.39 -15.37 24.58
C GLN A 229 47.86 -13.95 24.69
N CYS A 230 46.77 -13.75 25.40
CA CYS A 230 46.06 -12.50 25.51
C CYS A 230 45.76 -12.13 26.95
N THR A 231 45.59 -10.83 27.16
CA THR A 231 44.94 -10.28 28.35
C THR A 231 43.60 -9.69 27.96
N GLU A 232 42.56 -10.13 28.62
CA GLU A 232 41.20 -9.62 28.49
C GLU A 232 40.84 -8.82 29.75
N VAL A 233 40.51 -7.57 29.61
CA VAL A 233 40.08 -6.67 30.69
C VAL A 233 38.60 -6.38 30.45
N LEU A 234 37.76 -6.84 31.39
CA LEU A 234 36.30 -6.68 31.34
C LEU A 234 35.88 -5.54 32.28
N LEU A 235 35.05 -4.67 31.78
CA LEU A 235 34.77 -3.36 32.35
C LEU A 235 33.26 -3.16 32.55
N ARG A 236 32.91 -2.44 33.61
CA ARG A 236 31.59 -1.90 33.86
C ARG A 236 31.64 -0.38 33.69
N MET A 237 30.62 0.18 33.05
CA MET A 237 30.47 1.63 32.94
C MET A 237 30.24 2.22 34.35
N ALA A 238 30.89 3.34 34.63
CA ALA A 238 30.71 3.98 35.93
C ALA A 238 29.28 4.51 36.09
N PRO A 239 28.74 4.54 37.32
CA PRO A 239 27.38 5.03 37.55
C PRO A 239 27.21 6.47 37.07
N GLY A 240 26.15 6.70 36.29
CA GLY A 240 25.83 8.02 35.71
C GLY A 240 26.56 8.34 34.41
N GLU A 241 27.46 7.49 33.94
CA GLU A 241 28.03 7.59 32.61
C GLU A 241 27.07 7.11 31.53
N SER A 242 27.32 7.55 30.30
CA SER A 242 26.60 7.11 29.10
C SER A 242 27.59 7.02 27.94
N TRP A 243 27.25 6.24 26.93
CA TRP A 243 28.00 6.17 25.69
C TRP A 243 28.01 7.53 24.97
N SER A 244 29.17 7.94 24.49
CA SER A 244 29.32 9.17 23.70
C SER A 244 30.61 9.13 22.91
N GLY A 245 30.58 9.53 21.66
CA GLY A 245 31.79 9.87 20.92
C GLY A 245 32.22 11.33 21.21
N GLY A 246 33.54 11.57 21.32
CA GLY A 246 34.10 12.90 21.48
C GLY A 246 34.28 13.38 22.91
N ARG A 247 34.02 12.56 23.90
CA ARG A 247 34.31 12.84 25.32
C ARG A 247 34.88 11.62 26.07
N ASP A 248 35.48 11.90 27.21
CA ASP A 248 35.94 10.87 28.12
C ASP A 248 34.74 10.13 28.75
N MET A 249 34.83 8.81 28.78
CA MET A 249 33.86 7.93 29.41
C MET A 249 34.58 7.05 30.46
N LYS A 250 34.01 6.97 31.66
CA LYS A 250 34.60 6.26 32.76
C LYS A 250 34.05 4.87 32.93
N PHE A 251 34.98 3.93 33.14
CA PHE A 251 34.68 2.52 33.39
C PHE A 251 35.45 2.05 34.61
N THR A 252 34.98 1.00 35.25
CA THR A 252 35.67 0.31 36.32
C THR A 252 36.03 -1.11 35.89
N VAL A 253 37.26 -1.52 36.09
CA VAL A 253 37.72 -2.88 35.84
C VAL A 253 36.94 -3.84 36.75
N ALA A 254 36.21 -4.77 36.15
CA ALA A 254 35.47 -5.79 36.85
C ALA A 254 36.27 -7.10 36.93
N GLU A 255 36.98 -7.44 35.88
CA GLU A 255 37.75 -8.68 35.78
C GLU A 255 38.95 -8.49 34.83
N VAL A 256 40.06 -9.19 35.13
CA VAL A 256 41.21 -9.31 34.25
C VAL A 256 41.53 -10.77 34.08
N ARG A 257 41.56 -11.26 32.85
CA ARG A 257 41.83 -12.66 32.52
C ARG A 257 43.08 -12.79 31.64
N ALA A 258 43.91 -13.76 31.98
CA ALA A 258 44.86 -14.29 31.02
C ALA A 258 44.12 -15.36 30.16
N SER A 259 44.16 -15.27 28.86
CA SER A 259 43.35 -16.11 27.97
C SER A 259 44.06 -16.43 26.65
N ASP A 260 43.42 -17.21 25.80
CA ASP A 260 43.80 -17.41 24.40
C ASP A 260 43.08 -16.41 23.48
N GLY A 261 42.51 -15.35 24.01
CA GLY A 261 41.80 -14.30 23.29
C GLY A 261 40.46 -14.72 22.71
N ARG A 262 39.90 -15.84 23.13
CA ARG A 262 38.60 -16.36 22.71
C ARG A 262 37.55 -16.27 23.81
N GLY A 263 37.74 -15.44 24.79
CA GLY A 263 36.73 -15.11 25.77
C GLY A 263 35.54 -14.40 25.13
N THR A 264 34.50 -14.15 25.92
CA THR A 264 33.29 -13.43 25.48
C THR A 264 33.09 -12.21 26.35
N LEU A 265 32.32 -11.22 25.83
CA LEU A 265 31.95 -10.04 26.60
C LEU A 265 31.04 -10.39 27.80
N GLY A 266 30.13 -11.35 27.59
CA GLY A 266 29.10 -11.67 28.56
C GLY A 266 28.19 -10.50 28.86
N ASP A 267 27.91 -10.25 30.15
CA ASP A 267 27.07 -9.13 30.63
C ASP A 267 27.86 -7.88 31.03
N TYR A 268 29.14 -7.79 30.64
CA TYR A 268 29.96 -6.59 30.86
C TYR A 268 29.66 -5.52 29.77
N ASP A 269 29.95 -4.27 30.10
CA ASP A 269 29.66 -3.15 29.20
C ASP A 269 30.75 -2.94 28.15
N LEU A 270 32.01 -3.35 28.44
CA LEU A 270 33.14 -3.19 27.56
C LEU A 270 34.21 -4.25 27.85
N ALA A 271 34.89 -4.73 26.82
CA ALA A 271 36.12 -5.48 26.98
C ALA A 271 37.27 -4.78 26.24
N ILE A 272 38.47 -4.76 26.84
CA ILE A 272 39.72 -4.39 26.17
C ILE A 272 40.56 -5.67 26.07
N VAL A 273 40.94 -6.05 24.88
CA VAL A 273 41.68 -7.27 24.60
C VAL A 273 42.96 -6.94 23.86
N THR A 274 44.07 -7.46 24.35
CA THR A 274 45.40 -7.30 23.72
C THR A 274 46.14 -8.63 23.71
N ARG A 275 47.03 -8.81 22.73
CA ARG A 275 48.01 -9.92 22.80
C ARG A 275 49.13 -9.59 23.80
N GLY A 276 49.55 -10.59 24.57
CA GLY A 276 50.50 -10.44 25.63
C GLY A 276 49.88 -10.10 26.96
N ASN A 277 50.69 -9.59 27.89
CA ASN A 277 50.30 -9.38 29.29
C ASN A 277 50.36 -7.89 29.72
N ASP A 278 50.46 -6.96 28.77
CA ASP A 278 50.63 -5.54 29.02
C ASP A 278 49.51 -4.90 29.86
N LEU A 279 48.32 -5.45 29.80
CA LEU A 279 47.19 -5.01 30.61
C LEU A 279 47.02 -5.79 31.91
N ALA A 280 47.84 -6.79 32.16
CA ALA A 280 47.77 -7.61 33.39
C ALA A 280 48.12 -6.82 34.67
N VAL A 281 48.61 -5.59 34.54
CA VAL A 281 48.83 -4.65 35.65
C VAL A 281 47.53 -4.10 36.23
N LEU A 282 46.40 -4.18 35.42
CA LEU A 282 45.07 -3.77 35.89
C LEU A 282 44.50 -4.79 36.85
N THR A 283 43.71 -4.29 37.77
CA THR A 283 43.07 -5.12 38.81
C THR A 283 41.60 -4.68 39.00
N PRO A 284 40.69 -5.57 39.42
CA PRO A 284 39.32 -5.18 39.72
C PRO A 284 39.26 -3.96 40.65
N GLY A 285 38.42 -2.98 40.28
CA GLY A 285 38.28 -1.70 40.96
C GLY A 285 39.11 -0.55 40.38
N ASP A 286 40.05 -0.82 39.45
CA ASP A 286 40.79 0.26 38.78
C ASP A 286 39.83 1.02 37.84
N GLU A 287 40.02 2.36 37.79
CA GLU A 287 39.32 3.23 36.82
C GLU A 287 40.04 3.18 35.48
N VAL A 288 39.26 3.05 34.40
CA VAL A 288 39.69 3.15 33.02
C VAL A 288 38.87 4.23 32.34
N THR A 289 39.50 5.16 31.70
CA THR A 289 38.83 6.17 30.87
C THR A 289 38.99 5.81 29.41
N LEU A 290 37.85 5.66 28.72
CA LEU A 290 37.76 5.43 27.28
C LEU A 290 37.44 6.75 26.60
N ASN A 291 38.12 7.03 25.49
CA ASN A 291 37.79 8.13 24.59
C ASN A 291 37.90 7.65 23.15
N TYR A 292 36.91 7.98 22.37
CA TYR A 292 37.03 7.95 20.91
C TYR A 292 36.44 9.22 20.35
N SER A 293 37.15 9.80 19.40
CA SER A 293 36.82 11.07 18.78
C SER A 293 36.94 10.97 17.26
N TRP A 294 36.32 11.92 16.60
CA TRP A 294 36.35 12.07 15.15
C TRP A 294 37.40 13.11 14.78
N VAL A 295 38.25 12.74 13.83
CA VAL A 295 39.13 13.67 13.15
C VAL A 295 38.58 13.88 11.76
N PHE A 296 37.91 14.98 11.60
CA PHE A 296 37.40 15.39 10.30
C PHE A 296 38.48 15.98 9.43
N ASN A 297 38.39 15.78 8.13
CA ASN A 297 39.39 16.20 7.18
C ASN A 297 39.11 17.57 6.56
N TYR A 298 37.85 18.01 6.57
CA TYR A 298 37.42 19.22 5.87
C TYR A 298 36.70 20.21 6.81
N ASP A 299 35.47 20.51 6.51
CA ASP A 299 34.72 21.62 7.14
C ASP A 299 34.47 21.43 8.63
N SER A 300 34.34 20.17 9.04
CA SER A 300 34.11 19.82 10.45
C SER A 300 35.42 19.69 11.27
N GLN A 301 36.60 19.97 10.69
CA GLN A 301 37.90 19.75 11.32
C GLN A 301 38.07 20.60 12.60
N ALA A 302 37.57 21.82 12.61
CA ALA A 302 37.63 22.71 13.75
C ALA A 302 36.57 22.43 14.83
N VAL A 303 35.57 21.63 14.50
CA VAL A 303 34.45 21.25 15.37
C VAL A 303 34.73 19.87 15.93
N ARG A 304 34.59 19.71 17.25
CA ARG A 304 34.63 18.37 17.89
C ARG A 304 33.25 18.07 18.48
N PRO A 305 32.27 17.78 17.60
CA PRO A 305 30.92 17.59 18.07
C PRO A 305 30.78 16.29 18.87
N LEU A 306 29.85 16.28 19.81
CA LEU A 306 29.43 15.06 20.50
C LEU A 306 28.48 14.28 19.59
N ILE A 307 29.05 13.47 18.73
CA ILE A 307 28.26 12.67 17.78
C ILE A 307 27.62 11.50 18.52
N THR A 308 26.33 11.34 18.32
CA THR A 308 25.57 10.23 18.90
C THR A 308 25.13 9.18 17.88
N GLN A 309 25.02 9.59 16.61
CA GLN A 309 24.64 8.72 15.52
C GLN A 309 25.58 8.94 14.34
N ALA A 310 26.03 7.86 13.72
CA ALA A 310 26.85 7.94 12.54
C ALA A 310 26.75 6.67 11.71
N VAL A 311 26.81 6.85 10.39
CA VAL A 311 27.03 5.77 9.44
C VAL A 311 28.07 6.19 8.40
N GLY A 312 28.71 5.22 7.80
CA GLY A 312 29.81 5.47 6.86
C GLY A 312 29.44 5.11 5.42
N GLY A 313 30.19 5.71 4.53
CA GLY A 313 30.22 5.37 3.12
C GLY A 313 31.67 5.14 2.64
N ASN A 314 31.87 4.99 1.32
CA ASN A 314 33.22 4.83 0.83
C ASN A 314 33.96 6.16 0.76
N MET A 315 33.38 7.18 0.15
CA MET A 315 34.00 8.45 -0.15
C MET A 315 33.05 9.63 -0.01
N MET A 316 33.57 10.82 0.20
CA MET A 316 32.88 12.08 -0.02
C MET A 316 33.01 12.46 -1.50
N VAL A 317 31.93 12.20 -2.27
CA VAL A 317 31.96 12.36 -3.74
C VAL A 317 31.63 13.78 -4.20
N MET A 318 31.02 14.60 -3.37
CA MET A 318 30.79 16.02 -3.62
C MET A 318 31.05 16.85 -2.35
N ARG A 319 31.75 17.95 -2.50
CA ARG A 319 31.99 18.93 -1.46
C ARG A 319 31.78 20.35 -1.98
N HIS A 320 31.04 21.16 -1.25
CA HIS A 320 30.69 22.55 -1.62
C HIS A 320 30.11 22.63 -3.07
N GLY A 321 29.27 21.67 -3.43
CA GLY A 321 28.70 21.57 -4.77
C GLY A 321 29.69 21.18 -5.86
N GLN A 322 30.94 20.84 -5.50
CA GLN A 322 31.96 20.41 -6.46
C GLN A 322 32.27 18.91 -6.31
N ILE A 323 32.33 18.21 -7.44
CA ILE A 323 32.73 16.80 -7.48
C ILE A 323 34.17 16.68 -7.04
N THR A 324 34.48 15.73 -6.14
CA THR A 324 35.81 15.53 -5.60
C THR A 324 36.67 14.68 -6.52
N GLU A 325 37.97 14.89 -6.49
CA GLU A 325 38.94 14.08 -7.27
C GLU A 325 38.99 12.62 -6.81
N GLN A 326 38.62 12.36 -5.56
CA GLN A 326 38.58 10.98 -4.99
C GLN A 326 37.57 10.08 -5.67
N ASP A 327 36.54 10.65 -6.26
CA ASP A 327 35.52 9.89 -6.98
C ASP A 327 36.09 9.16 -8.20
N LYS A 328 37.16 9.68 -8.79
CA LYS A 328 37.76 9.15 -10.03
C LYS A 328 38.72 7.99 -9.82
N TRP A 329 39.08 7.67 -8.57
CA TRP A 329 40.09 6.64 -8.29
C TRP A 329 39.51 5.28 -8.02
N ASP A 330 38.24 5.23 -7.71
CA ASP A 330 37.52 3.98 -7.41
C ASP A 330 36.68 3.57 -8.61
N SER A 331 36.97 2.38 -9.16
CA SER A 331 36.19 1.82 -10.28
C SER A 331 34.70 1.65 -9.93
N TYR A 332 34.39 1.43 -8.66
CA TYR A 332 33.00 1.36 -8.19
C TYR A 332 32.27 2.70 -8.41
N ASN A 333 32.94 3.83 -8.18
CA ASN A 333 32.35 5.16 -8.36
C ASN A 333 32.19 5.54 -9.84
N THR A 334 33.08 5.09 -10.71
CA THR A 334 33.03 5.37 -12.15
C THR A 334 32.11 4.43 -12.94
N MET A 335 31.78 3.27 -12.40
CA MET A 335 30.84 2.33 -13.05
C MET A 335 29.39 2.76 -12.87
N VAL A 336 28.54 2.32 -13.78
CA VAL A 336 27.09 2.57 -13.77
C VAL A 336 26.40 1.54 -12.88
N TYR A 337 25.94 1.98 -11.71
CA TYR A 337 25.19 1.18 -10.73
C TYR A 337 23.88 1.87 -10.33
N SER A 338 23.00 1.15 -9.63
CA SER A 338 22.06 1.80 -8.71
C SER A 338 22.87 2.53 -7.65
N ARG A 339 22.39 3.64 -7.16
CA ARG A 339 23.12 4.45 -6.17
C ARG A 339 22.30 4.66 -4.91
N SER A 340 23.03 4.76 -3.81
CA SER A 340 22.52 5.20 -2.52
C SER A 340 23.49 6.22 -1.95
N ALA A 341 22.98 7.36 -1.47
CA ALA A 341 23.81 8.44 -0.98
C ALA A 341 23.11 9.27 0.09
N TYR A 342 23.92 9.91 0.92
CA TYR A 342 23.49 10.92 1.88
C TYR A 342 24.15 12.26 1.57
N GLY A 343 23.39 13.34 1.68
CA GLY A 343 23.87 14.67 1.42
C GLY A 343 23.33 15.71 2.38
N SER A 344 23.94 16.89 2.38
CA SER A 344 23.45 18.04 3.13
C SER A 344 23.25 19.26 2.24
N SER A 345 22.36 20.17 2.67
CA SER A 345 22.30 21.55 2.14
C SER A 345 23.54 22.34 2.58
N GLU A 346 23.76 23.53 1.99
CA GLU A 346 24.90 24.42 2.31
C GLU A 346 24.90 24.81 3.79
N ASP A 347 23.73 25.02 4.38
CA ASP A 347 23.61 25.42 5.80
C ASP A 347 23.48 24.21 6.76
N ASN A 348 23.65 22.99 6.25
CA ASN A 348 23.50 21.72 6.97
C ASN A 348 22.15 21.52 7.70
N LYS A 349 21.10 22.25 7.30
CA LYS A 349 19.76 22.09 7.89
C LYS A 349 18.87 21.08 7.19
N THR A 350 19.25 20.67 5.99
CA THR A 350 18.53 19.66 5.23
C THR A 350 19.42 18.45 5.01
N LEU A 351 18.96 17.28 5.46
CA LEU A 351 19.53 15.99 5.08
C LEU A 351 18.85 15.50 3.81
N PHE A 352 19.62 15.07 2.84
CA PHE A 352 19.16 14.36 1.65
C PHE A 352 19.49 12.87 1.79
N MET A 353 18.47 12.04 1.64
CA MET A 353 18.58 10.59 1.52
C MET A 353 18.12 10.22 0.11
N VAL A 354 18.98 9.63 -0.70
CA VAL A 354 18.67 9.40 -2.12
C VAL A 354 19.02 7.99 -2.57
N THR A 355 18.13 7.38 -3.34
CA THR A 355 18.41 6.19 -4.14
C THR A 355 18.12 6.46 -5.61
N ILE A 356 19.01 5.97 -6.47
CA ILE A 356 18.84 5.97 -7.93
C ILE A 356 18.81 4.52 -8.38
N ASP A 357 17.73 4.13 -9.02
CA ASP A 357 17.46 2.75 -9.36
C ASP A 357 18.31 2.25 -10.55
N LYS A 358 18.59 0.95 -10.57
CA LYS A 358 19.03 0.23 -11.77
C LYS A 358 18.16 -1.02 -11.93
N SER A 359 17.10 -0.89 -12.73
CA SER A 359 16.07 -1.92 -12.86
C SER A 359 15.31 -1.74 -14.17
N ASN A 360 14.81 -2.83 -14.71
CA ASN A 360 13.95 -2.87 -15.91
C ASN A 360 12.49 -3.22 -15.56
N ASP A 361 12.04 -2.94 -14.35
CA ASP A 361 10.66 -3.22 -13.95
C ASP A 361 9.67 -2.40 -14.79
N PRO A 362 8.80 -3.06 -15.59
CA PRO A 362 7.89 -2.36 -16.49
C PRO A 362 6.87 -1.47 -15.78
N ARG A 363 6.60 -1.71 -14.49
CA ARG A 363 5.65 -0.90 -13.69
C ARG A 363 6.10 0.54 -13.53
N TYR A 364 7.41 0.80 -13.59
CA TYR A 364 7.99 2.12 -13.34
C TYR A 364 8.85 2.62 -14.52
N GLY A 365 9.03 1.78 -15.54
CA GLY A 365 9.93 2.04 -16.65
C GLY A 365 11.39 1.76 -16.32
N ALA A 366 12.20 1.55 -17.34
CA ALA A 366 13.60 1.22 -17.18
C ALA A 366 14.38 2.34 -16.47
N SER A 367 15.28 1.97 -15.56
CA SER A 367 16.26 2.84 -14.93
C SER A 367 17.64 2.21 -15.10
N ASN A 368 18.57 2.93 -15.74
CA ASN A 368 19.86 2.37 -16.13
C ASN A 368 20.90 2.42 -15.01
N GLY A 369 20.63 3.16 -13.93
CA GLY A 369 21.64 3.53 -12.95
C GLY A 369 22.55 4.64 -13.48
N CYS A 370 23.50 5.09 -12.66
CA CYS A 370 24.41 6.18 -13.02
C CYS A 370 25.80 6.00 -12.36
N THR A 371 26.77 6.79 -12.82
CA THR A 371 28.03 6.99 -12.13
C THR A 371 27.83 7.94 -10.94
N THR A 372 28.80 8.02 -10.04
CA THR A 372 28.74 9.00 -8.94
C THR A 372 28.85 10.44 -9.45
N ASP A 373 29.60 10.71 -10.53
CA ASP A 373 29.66 12.02 -11.18
C ASP A 373 28.28 12.49 -11.65
N GLN A 374 27.53 11.60 -12.32
CA GLN A 374 26.17 11.88 -12.78
C GLN A 374 25.21 12.09 -11.59
N MET A 375 25.35 11.27 -10.54
CA MET A 375 24.60 11.47 -9.30
C MET A 375 24.91 12.84 -8.66
N CYS A 376 26.18 13.24 -8.60
CA CYS A 376 26.60 14.54 -8.06
C CYS A 376 26.02 15.72 -8.86
N GLN A 377 26.04 15.63 -10.22
CA GLN A 377 25.41 16.64 -11.07
C GLN A 377 23.93 16.80 -10.80
N LEU A 378 23.22 15.67 -10.67
CA LEU A 378 21.80 15.63 -10.30
C LEU A 378 21.56 16.23 -8.91
N MET A 379 22.30 15.76 -7.90
CA MET A 379 22.09 16.18 -6.52
C MET A 379 22.45 17.65 -6.28
N ARG A 380 23.45 18.17 -6.97
CA ARG A 380 23.76 19.60 -6.98
C ARG A 380 22.61 20.44 -7.52
N HIS A 381 21.99 20.01 -8.63
CA HIS A 381 20.80 20.66 -9.17
C HIS A 381 19.64 20.67 -8.17
N LEU A 382 19.49 19.60 -7.40
CA LEU A 382 18.46 19.46 -6.36
C LEU A 382 18.79 20.17 -5.04
N GLY A 383 19.91 20.93 -4.99
CA GLY A 383 20.28 21.75 -3.83
C GLY A 383 21.19 21.07 -2.80
N CYS A 384 21.72 19.90 -3.12
CA CYS A 384 22.69 19.24 -2.27
C CYS A 384 24.07 19.92 -2.40
N TRP A 385 24.74 20.12 -1.26
CA TRP A 385 26.01 20.78 -1.15
C TRP A 385 27.19 19.84 -0.87
N ASN A 386 26.98 18.92 0.08
CA ASN A 386 27.95 17.87 0.37
C ASN A 386 27.25 16.50 0.15
N LEU A 387 27.99 15.49 -0.35
CA LEU A 387 27.42 14.17 -0.65
C LEU A 387 28.44 13.07 -0.38
N ILE A 388 28.02 12.02 0.31
CA ILE A 388 28.77 10.78 0.41
C ILE A 388 28.02 9.66 -0.31
N ASN A 389 28.81 8.81 -1.02
CA ASN A 389 28.30 7.59 -1.63
C ASN A 389 28.39 6.45 -0.61
N VAL A 390 27.32 5.66 -0.50
CA VAL A 390 27.24 4.51 0.41
C VAL A 390 27.02 3.21 -0.36
N ASP A 391 26.78 2.11 0.34
CA ASP A 391 26.56 0.82 -0.31
C ASP A 391 25.36 0.88 -1.28
N ALA A 392 25.55 0.34 -2.46
CA ALA A 392 24.62 0.46 -3.58
C ALA A 392 24.43 -0.91 -4.26
N GLY A 393 24.06 -0.94 -5.53
CA GLY A 393 23.77 -2.20 -6.22
C GLY A 393 22.52 -2.84 -5.62
N GLY A 394 22.62 -4.11 -5.22
CA GLY A 394 21.53 -4.84 -4.57
C GLY A 394 21.14 -4.30 -3.20
N SER A 395 22.03 -3.53 -2.54
CA SER A 395 21.78 -2.95 -1.21
C SER A 395 21.07 -1.59 -1.26
N ALA A 396 20.94 -0.95 -2.46
CA ALA A 396 20.32 0.36 -2.57
C ALA A 396 18.81 0.28 -2.25
N GLU A 397 18.45 0.73 -1.07
CA GLU A 397 17.07 0.68 -0.55
C GLU A 397 16.70 1.96 0.18
N LEU A 398 15.50 2.47 -0.13
CA LEU A 398 14.85 3.56 0.57
C LEU A 398 13.47 3.10 1.03
N MET A 399 13.25 3.11 2.32
CA MET A 399 11.98 2.80 2.96
C MET A 399 11.23 4.11 3.27
N VAL A 400 9.93 4.14 2.99
CA VAL A 400 8.99 5.17 3.42
C VAL A 400 7.71 4.48 3.89
N ASP A 401 7.16 4.88 5.01
CA ASP A 401 5.94 4.32 5.59
C ASP A 401 6.00 2.76 5.67
N ASN A 402 7.09 2.23 6.19
CA ASN A 402 7.36 0.79 6.32
C ASN A 402 7.33 -0.01 5.00
N ARG A 403 7.62 0.62 3.88
CA ARG A 403 7.71 -0.01 2.56
C ARG A 403 8.96 0.44 1.82
N ILE A 404 9.64 -0.49 1.19
CA ILE A 404 10.67 -0.14 0.21
C ILE A 404 9.99 0.45 -1.02
N ILE A 405 10.35 1.69 -1.36
CA ILE A 405 9.67 2.48 -2.39
C ILE A 405 10.46 2.59 -3.69
N ASN A 406 11.74 2.32 -3.64
CA ASN A 406 12.60 2.25 -4.83
C ASN A 406 12.56 0.85 -5.47
N GLN A 407 13.05 0.76 -6.70
CA GLN A 407 13.19 -0.52 -7.39
C GLN A 407 14.55 -1.12 -7.05
N THR A 408 14.56 -2.16 -6.24
CA THR A 408 15.79 -2.87 -5.91
C THR A 408 16.34 -3.58 -7.15
N THR A 409 17.65 -3.56 -7.32
CA THR A 409 18.32 -4.19 -8.48
C THR A 409 18.04 -5.69 -8.58
N GLU A 410 17.82 -6.35 -7.45
CA GLU A 410 17.55 -7.79 -7.36
C GLU A 410 16.06 -8.14 -7.43
N GLY A 411 15.18 -7.14 -7.53
CA GLY A 411 13.72 -7.32 -7.56
C GLY A 411 13.08 -7.58 -6.19
N THR A 412 13.88 -7.82 -5.16
CA THR A 412 13.45 -8.00 -3.77
C THR A 412 14.38 -7.22 -2.84
N PRO A 413 13.88 -6.71 -1.70
CA PRO A 413 14.72 -6.08 -0.69
C PRO A 413 15.80 -7.03 -0.17
N ARG A 414 16.99 -6.48 0.09
CA ARG A 414 18.14 -7.17 0.66
C ARG A 414 18.27 -6.84 2.14
N ALA A 415 18.57 -7.82 2.97
CA ALA A 415 19.01 -7.57 4.33
C ALA A 415 20.39 -6.89 4.32
N VAL A 416 20.53 -5.76 5.01
CA VAL A 416 21.74 -4.91 5.03
C VAL A 416 22.35 -4.83 6.43
N GLY A 417 23.62 -4.47 6.53
CA GLY A 417 24.34 -4.42 7.81
C GLY A 417 23.87 -3.30 8.73
N ASN A 418 23.56 -2.15 8.17
CA ASN A 418 23.00 -1.00 8.89
C ASN A 418 22.28 -0.05 7.93
N GLY A 419 21.64 0.95 8.48
CA GLY A 419 21.05 2.07 7.76
C GLY A 419 20.81 3.27 8.66
N TRP A 420 20.40 4.37 8.10
CA TRP A 420 19.92 5.54 8.82
C TRP A 420 18.42 5.61 8.77
N MET A 421 17.81 5.88 9.92
CA MET A 421 16.37 5.97 10.10
C MET A 421 16.00 7.35 10.62
N VAL A 422 14.91 7.88 10.11
CA VAL A 422 14.28 9.11 10.57
C VAL A 422 13.01 8.74 11.33
N PHE A 423 12.93 9.16 12.58
CA PHE A 423 11.78 8.89 13.43
C PHE A 423 10.96 10.16 13.65
N ASN A 424 9.65 9.98 13.62
CA ASN A 424 8.71 10.95 14.14
C ASN A 424 8.61 10.77 15.66
N THR A 425 8.92 11.83 16.41
CA THR A 425 8.86 11.84 17.88
C THR A 425 7.74 12.75 18.40
N ALA A 426 6.83 13.15 17.54
CA ALA A 426 5.63 13.88 17.96
C ALA A 426 4.71 12.96 18.78
N PRO A 427 3.90 13.52 19.70
CA PRO A 427 2.91 12.75 20.45
C PRO A 427 1.95 11.97 19.56
N ASP A 428 1.72 10.68 19.89
CA ASP A 428 0.85 9.78 19.13
C ASP A 428 -0.65 10.06 19.33
N ASP A 429 -1.00 10.72 20.42
CA ASP A 429 -2.39 10.98 20.81
C ASP A 429 -3.01 12.19 20.08
N ASP A 430 -2.25 12.93 19.29
CA ASP A 430 -2.74 14.06 18.51
C ASP A 430 -3.16 13.63 17.10
N SER A 431 -4.44 13.35 16.93
CA SER A 431 -5.06 13.02 15.63
C SER A 431 -5.87 14.20 15.04
N GLU A 432 -5.86 15.38 15.65
CA GLU A 432 -6.57 16.54 15.16
C GLU A 432 -5.95 17.06 13.87
N VAL A 433 -6.77 17.28 12.84
CA VAL A 433 -6.31 17.81 11.57
C VAL A 433 -6.08 19.31 11.68
N ALA A 434 -4.83 19.71 11.57
CA ALA A 434 -4.40 21.11 11.57
C ALA A 434 -4.23 21.68 10.17
N THR A 435 -3.64 20.89 9.25
CA THR A 435 -3.32 21.31 7.88
C THR A 435 -3.59 20.19 6.88
N ILE A 436 -3.73 20.57 5.60
CA ILE A 436 -3.88 19.65 4.47
C ILE A 436 -2.92 19.99 3.32
N ALA A 437 -2.63 19.01 2.48
CA ALA A 437 -1.90 19.21 1.24
C ALA A 437 -2.50 18.38 0.10
N PHE A 438 -2.41 18.88 -1.13
CA PHE A 438 -2.71 18.07 -2.30
C PHE A 438 -1.65 16.98 -2.48
N GLU A 439 -2.07 15.72 -2.65
CA GLU A 439 -1.14 14.63 -2.92
C GLU A 439 -0.51 14.74 -4.31
N ASP A 440 -1.30 15.15 -5.30
CA ASP A 440 -0.81 15.26 -6.67
C ASP A 440 0.20 16.41 -6.82
N VAL A 441 1.33 16.15 -7.48
CA VAL A 441 2.35 17.14 -7.79
C VAL A 441 1.79 18.21 -8.74
N ALA A 442 1.10 17.77 -9.77
CA ALA A 442 0.36 18.62 -10.69
C ALA A 442 -1.13 18.29 -10.61
N LEU A 443 -1.96 19.30 -10.44
CA LEU A 443 -3.40 19.11 -10.46
C LEU A 443 -3.89 19.24 -11.90
N GLU A 444 -4.48 18.14 -12.40
CA GLU A 444 -5.09 18.11 -13.72
C GLU A 444 -6.44 17.42 -13.64
N ALA A 445 -7.37 17.84 -14.50
CA ALA A 445 -8.62 17.13 -14.73
C ALA A 445 -9.01 17.24 -16.20
N PRO A 446 -9.71 16.25 -16.77
CA PRO A 446 -10.30 16.35 -18.09
C PRO A 446 -11.36 17.46 -18.15
N ALA A 447 -11.48 18.12 -19.29
CA ALA A 447 -12.59 19.02 -19.56
C ALA A 447 -13.94 18.33 -19.31
N GLY A 448 -14.80 18.96 -18.51
CA GLY A 448 -16.11 18.42 -18.14
C GLY A 448 -16.11 17.35 -17.03
N ALA A 449 -14.96 16.99 -16.46
CA ALA A 449 -14.88 16.01 -15.38
C ALA A 449 -15.47 16.54 -14.07
N TYR A 450 -15.95 15.64 -13.25
CA TYR A 450 -16.36 15.89 -11.86
C TYR A 450 -15.38 15.21 -10.93
N HIS A 451 -14.55 16.02 -10.25
CA HIS A 451 -13.37 15.50 -9.58
C HIS A 451 -13.21 16.04 -8.15
N SER A 452 -12.76 15.20 -7.25
CA SER A 452 -12.28 15.58 -5.92
C SER A 452 -10.79 15.24 -5.83
N PRO A 453 -9.89 16.21 -5.64
CA PRO A 453 -8.47 15.93 -5.49
C PRO A 453 -8.22 15.10 -4.23
N LYS A 454 -7.20 14.27 -4.28
CA LYS A 454 -6.77 13.52 -3.10
C LYS A 454 -5.98 14.42 -2.17
N MET A 455 -6.39 14.45 -0.89
CA MET A 455 -5.79 15.28 0.12
C MET A 455 -5.13 14.44 1.20
N LEU A 456 -3.94 14.87 1.62
CA LEU A 456 -3.27 14.41 2.82
C LEU A 456 -3.62 15.37 3.96
N ALA A 457 -3.85 14.83 5.16
CA ALA A 457 -4.10 15.64 6.34
C ALA A 457 -3.03 15.40 7.40
N PHE A 458 -2.65 16.48 8.07
CA PHE A 458 -1.59 16.51 9.05
C PHE A 458 -2.08 17.14 10.34
N ASN A 459 -1.54 16.66 11.47
CA ASN A 459 -1.73 17.34 12.75
C ASN A 459 -0.81 18.59 12.87
N LYS A 460 -0.86 19.27 13.98
CA LYS A 460 -0.06 20.48 14.23
C LYS A 460 1.46 20.27 14.25
N TYR A 461 1.91 19.02 14.39
CA TYR A 461 3.32 18.65 14.34
C TYR A 461 3.79 18.29 12.93
N GLY A 462 2.88 18.15 11.97
CA GLY A 462 3.16 17.69 10.61
C GLY A 462 3.16 16.17 10.45
N THR A 463 2.68 15.43 11.45
CA THR A 463 2.45 13.98 11.33
C THR A 463 1.26 13.74 10.41
N VAL A 464 1.39 12.78 9.50
CA VAL A 464 0.30 12.38 8.61
C VAL A 464 -0.76 11.63 9.43
N VAL A 465 -1.96 12.18 9.53
CA VAL A 465 -3.09 11.57 10.26
C VAL A 465 -4.13 10.96 9.33
N ASN A 466 -4.17 11.38 8.06
CA ASN A 466 -5.05 10.79 7.07
C ASN A 466 -4.46 10.96 5.65
N THR A 467 -4.40 9.86 4.91
CA THR A 467 -3.86 9.84 3.54
C THR A 467 -4.93 9.98 2.44
N ASP A 468 -6.20 10.09 2.81
CA ASP A 468 -7.34 10.28 1.90
C ASP A 468 -8.45 11.09 2.58
N TYR A 469 -8.07 12.29 3.05
CA TYR A 469 -8.96 13.18 3.81
C TYR A 469 -10.08 13.76 2.96
N LYS A 470 -11.28 13.88 3.51
CA LYS A 470 -12.49 14.23 2.77
C LYS A 470 -13.26 15.45 3.33
N ASP A 471 -12.94 15.92 4.52
CA ASP A 471 -13.65 17.04 5.16
C ASP A 471 -12.99 18.39 4.85
N PHE A 472 -13.14 18.81 3.60
CA PHE A 472 -12.68 20.11 3.10
C PHE A 472 -13.63 20.65 2.03
N THR A 473 -13.53 21.94 1.76
CA THR A 473 -14.25 22.61 0.67
C THR A 473 -13.28 23.14 -0.37
N LEU A 474 -13.72 23.17 -1.62
CA LEU A 474 -12.97 23.73 -2.75
C LEU A 474 -13.52 25.08 -3.17
N THR A 475 -12.61 25.95 -3.56
CA THR A 475 -12.88 27.14 -4.37
C THR A 475 -11.86 27.19 -5.51
N CYS A 476 -12.24 27.74 -6.66
CA CYS A 476 -11.37 27.78 -7.82
C CYS A 476 -11.50 29.07 -8.62
N SER A 477 -10.50 29.35 -9.45
CA SER A 477 -10.59 30.37 -10.48
C SER A 477 -11.76 30.09 -11.43
N ALA A 478 -12.52 31.08 -11.82
CA ALA A 478 -13.71 30.93 -12.69
C ALA A 478 -13.41 30.20 -14.01
N ALA A 479 -12.19 30.30 -14.52
CA ALA A 479 -11.77 29.61 -15.72
C ALA A 479 -11.74 28.07 -15.58
N LEU A 480 -11.51 27.55 -14.34
CA LEU A 480 -11.43 26.10 -14.11
C LEU A 480 -12.80 25.43 -14.04
N GLY A 481 -13.89 26.20 -13.84
CA GLY A 481 -15.24 25.67 -13.68
C GLY A 481 -15.89 26.12 -12.38
N THR A 482 -16.64 25.25 -11.72
CA THR A 482 -17.36 25.53 -10.47
C THR A 482 -17.05 24.48 -9.41
N CYS A 483 -17.01 24.90 -8.14
CA CYS A 483 -16.78 24.00 -7.02
C CYS A 483 -18.05 23.85 -6.18
N GLU A 484 -18.32 22.62 -5.73
CA GLU A 484 -19.38 22.26 -4.81
C GLU A 484 -18.85 21.31 -3.73
N GLY A 485 -18.80 21.77 -2.49
CA GLY A 485 -18.16 21.04 -1.41
C GLY A 485 -16.70 20.72 -1.76
N ARG A 486 -16.33 19.44 -1.74
CA ARG A 486 -14.98 18.98 -2.07
C ARG A 486 -14.78 18.61 -3.55
N PHE A 487 -15.75 18.91 -4.42
CA PHE A 487 -15.70 18.55 -5.83
C PHE A 487 -15.55 19.80 -6.71
N ILE A 488 -14.86 19.65 -7.81
CA ILE A 488 -14.82 20.59 -8.91
C ILE A 488 -15.53 19.98 -10.11
N GLN A 489 -16.52 20.69 -10.65
CA GLN A 489 -17.03 20.47 -12.00
C GLN A 489 -16.13 21.26 -12.95
N ALA A 490 -15.24 20.54 -13.64
CA ALA A 490 -14.27 21.13 -14.55
C ALA A 490 -14.97 21.86 -15.71
N ALA A 491 -14.36 22.95 -16.19
CA ALA A 491 -14.80 23.64 -17.38
C ALA A 491 -14.87 22.70 -18.59
N ALA A 492 -15.75 22.98 -19.52
CA ALA A 492 -15.96 22.16 -20.74
C ALA A 492 -14.79 22.27 -21.76
N THR A 493 -13.87 23.20 -21.57
CA THR A 493 -12.70 23.43 -22.41
C THR A 493 -11.43 23.52 -21.59
N GLU A 494 -10.29 23.37 -22.24
CA GLU A 494 -8.98 23.53 -21.62
C GLU A 494 -8.85 24.89 -20.95
N ALA A 495 -8.30 24.90 -19.73
CA ALA A 495 -8.15 26.09 -18.92
C ALA A 495 -6.98 25.93 -17.93
N GLN A 496 -6.56 27.06 -17.37
CA GLN A 496 -5.58 27.10 -16.26
C GLN A 496 -6.07 28.08 -15.21
N GLY A 497 -5.74 27.78 -13.95
CA GLY A 497 -6.09 28.64 -12.83
C GLY A 497 -5.65 28.01 -11.51
N SER A 498 -6.11 28.58 -10.40
CA SER A 498 -5.80 28.08 -9.07
C SER A 498 -7.00 27.36 -8.46
N LEU A 499 -6.70 26.28 -7.74
CA LEU A 499 -7.62 25.52 -6.91
C LEU A 499 -7.20 25.66 -5.45
N THR A 500 -8.13 26.05 -4.58
CA THR A 500 -7.90 26.21 -3.14
C THR A 500 -8.76 25.22 -2.38
N ALA A 501 -8.13 24.46 -1.50
CA ALA A 501 -8.82 23.61 -0.53
C ALA A 501 -8.78 24.26 0.85
N THR A 502 -9.91 24.30 1.54
CA THR A 502 -10.08 24.95 2.85
C THR A 502 -10.67 23.98 3.86
N LEU A 503 -10.03 23.89 5.02
CA LEU A 503 -10.50 23.13 6.18
C LEU A 503 -11.59 23.87 6.95
N PRO A 504 -12.40 23.17 7.76
CA PRO A 504 -13.35 23.80 8.68
C PRO A 504 -12.69 24.74 9.70
N ASN A 505 -11.42 24.50 10.06
CA ASN A 505 -10.65 25.37 10.98
C ASN A 505 -10.13 26.66 10.32
N GLY A 506 -10.38 26.86 9.00
CA GLY A 506 -9.96 28.01 8.23
C GLY A 506 -8.59 27.90 7.55
N PHE A 507 -7.84 26.82 7.79
CA PHE A 507 -6.59 26.58 7.05
C PHE A 507 -6.89 26.38 5.56
N SER A 508 -6.08 26.97 4.68
CA SER A 508 -6.26 26.85 3.23
C SER A 508 -4.93 26.57 2.54
N VAL A 509 -4.99 25.74 1.51
CA VAL A 509 -3.86 25.49 0.60
C VAL A 509 -4.30 25.69 -0.83
N THR A 510 -3.50 26.42 -1.59
CA THR A 510 -3.77 26.74 -3.00
C THR A 510 -2.72 26.10 -3.89
N LYS A 511 -3.16 25.57 -5.04
CA LYS A 511 -2.28 24.96 -6.05
C LYS A 511 -2.81 25.29 -7.44
N ASP A 512 -1.89 25.48 -8.39
CA ASP A 512 -2.26 25.64 -9.79
C ASP A 512 -2.84 24.34 -10.34
N MET A 513 -3.89 24.48 -11.12
CA MET A 513 -4.62 23.39 -11.77
C MET A 513 -4.81 23.65 -13.25
N ARG A 514 -4.79 22.58 -14.04
CA ARG A 514 -5.06 22.62 -15.48
C ARG A 514 -6.26 21.72 -15.81
N ILE A 515 -7.14 22.28 -16.65
CA ILE A 515 -8.14 21.48 -17.35
C ILE A 515 -7.54 21.13 -18.71
N VAL A 516 -7.48 19.85 -19.02
CA VAL A 516 -6.82 19.34 -20.22
C VAL A 516 -7.79 18.57 -21.11
N ALA A 517 -7.49 18.53 -22.42
CA ALA A 517 -8.24 17.68 -23.32
C ALA A 517 -8.03 16.19 -22.94
N ALA A 518 -9.11 15.45 -22.95
CA ALA A 518 -9.08 13.99 -22.81
C ALA A 518 -10.22 13.40 -23.63
N VAL A 519 -10.16 12.10 -23.91
CA VAL A 519 -11.23 11.40 -24.61
C VAL A 519 -12.09 10.68 -23.57
N PRO A 520 -13.26 11.22 -23.20
CA PRO A 520 -14.19 10.53 -22.33
C PRO A 520 -14.77 9.29 -23.01
N GLU A 521 -15.02 8.27 -22.21
CA GLU A 521 -15.68 7.06 -22.69
C GLU A 521 -16.72 6.55 -21.69
N MET A 522 -17.82 6.03 -22.18
CA MET A 522 -18.77 5.30 -21.36
C MET A 522 -18.16 3.98 -20.92
N ARG A 523 -18.24 3.69 -19.60
CA ARG A 523 -17.63 2.48 -19.01
C ARG A 523 -18.18 1.18 -19.60
N VAL A 524 -19.44 1.17 -19.96
CA VAL A 524 -20.15 0.01 -20.53
C VAL A 524 -20.56 0.30 -21.95
N LYS A 525 -20.20 -0.56 -22.89
CA LYS A 525 -20.49 -0.40 -24.33
C LYS A 525 -21.81 -1.05 -24.79
N ASN A 526 -22.36 -1.94 -23.98
CA ASN A 526 -23.67 -2.57 -24.18
C ASN A 526 -24.40 -2.57 -22.84
N ILE A 527 -25.40 -1.73 -22.69
CA ILE A 527 -26.17 -1.55 -21.48
C ILE A 527 -27.40 -2.43 -21.54
N ILE A 528 -27.57 -3.28 -20.55
CA ILE A 528 -28.78 -4.11 -20.39
C ILE A 528 -29.62 -3.49 -19.29
N LEU A 529 -30.89 -3.22 -19.58
CA LEU A 529 -31.84 -2.60 -18.67
C LEU A 529 -33.02 -3.49 -18.40
N ASP A 530 -33.61 -3.33 -17.26
CA ASP A 530 -34.95 -3.80 -16.91
C ASP A 530 -35.75 -2.70 -16.14
N SER A 531 -36.98 -3.01 -15.76
CA SER A 531 -37.82 -2.06 -15.02
C SER A 531 -37.36 -1.79 -13.57
N LYS A 532 -36.50 -2.64 -13.00
CA LYS A 532 -36.10 -2.58 -11.59
C LYS A 532 -34.71 -1.96 -11.40
N HIS A 533 -33.85 -2.03 -12.40
CA HIS A 533 -32.44 -1.62 -12.31
C HIS A 533 -32.12 -0.51 -13.31
N PRO A 534 -32.51 0.74 -13.04
CA PRO A 534 -32.06 1.87 -13.82
C PRO A 534 -30.52 1.93 -13.81
N TYR A 535 -29.94 2.43 -14.89
CA TYR A 535 -28.50 2.47 -15.07
C TYR A 535 -27.97 3.89 -14.87
N PRO A 536 -27.29 4.18 -13.75
CA PRO A 536 -26.51 5.40 -13.61
C PRO A 536 -25.39 5.38 -14.66
N ILE A 537 -25.42 6.32 -15.60
CA ILE A 537 -24.44 6.33 -16.69
C ILE A 537 -23.07 6.70 -16.10
N GLU A 538 -22.09 5.81 -16.28
CA GLU A 538 -20.72 6.03 -15.85
C GLU A 538 -19.86 6.41 -17.02
N VAL A 539 -19.26 7.60 -16.93
CA VAL A 539 -18.32 8.14 -17.90
C VAL A 539 -16.98 8.33 -17.23
N LYS A 540 -15.92 7.93 -17.91
CA LYS A 540 -14.55 8.07 -17.45
C LYS A 540 -13.66 8.62 -18.53
N ALA A 541 -12.53 9.19 -18.14
CA ALA A 541 -11.40 9.49 -19.02
C ALA A 541 -10.09 9.20 -18.31
N MET A 542 -9.04 8.94 -19.07
CA MET A 542 -7.71 8.69 -18.54
C MET A 542 -6.79 9.87 -18.83
N ILE A 543 -6.04 10.33 -17.84
CA ILE A 543 -4.87 11.19 -18.01
C ILE A 543 -3.67 10.41 -17.47
N GLY A 544 -2.81 9.95 -18.34
CA GLY A 544 -1.76 9.01 -17.98
C GLY A 544 -2.37 7.71 -17.42
N SER A 545 -2.02 7.35 -16.18
CA SER A 545 -2.58 6.18 -15.49
C SER A 545 -3.76 6.50 -14.56
N LYS A 546 -4.14 7.78 -14.42
CA LYS A 546 -5.18 8.21 -13.50
C LYS A 546 -6.54 8.25 -14.20
N GLU A 547 -7.53 7.58 -13.60
CA GLU A 547 -8.92 7.60 -14.07
C GLU A 547 -9.67 8.77 -13.44
N TYR A 548 -10.46 9.45 -14.24
CA TYR A 548 -11.36 10.52 -13.84
C TYR A 548 -12.79 10.18 -14.22
N THR A 549 -13.72 10.57 -13.37
CA THR A 549 -15.16 10.38 -13.57
C THR A 549 -15.81 11.69 -14.02
N PHE A 550 -16.99 11.59 -14.62
CA PHE A 550 -17.79 12.71 -15.06
C PHE A 550 -19.12 12.72 -14.32
N ASN A 551 -19.65 13.92 -14.09
CA ASN A 551 -21.02 14.04 -13.58
C ASN A 551 -22.00 13.80 -14.74
N PRO A 552 -22.78 12.72 -14.75
CA PRO A 552 -23.71 12.43 -15.84
C PRO A 552 -24.77 13.51 -16.03
N ALA A 553 -25.19 14.17 -14.95
CA ALA A 553 -26.19 15.26 -14.99
C ALA A 553 -25.67 16.50 -15.74
N ALA A 554 -24.36 16.69 -15.83
CA ALA A 554 -23.75 17.81 -16.54
C ALA A 554 -23.45 17.51 -18.02
N GLN A 555 -23.75 16.31 -18.52
CA GLN A 555 -23.48 15.91 -19.89
C GLN A 555 -24.73 15.96 -20.76
N GLN A 556 -24.53 15.99 -22.07
CA GLN A 556 -25.65 15.95 -23.03
C GLN A 556 -25.89 14.51 -23.47
N TRP A 557 -27.13 14.06 -23.26
CA TRP A 557 -27.55 12.69 -23.57
C TRP A 557 -28.59 12.72 -24.70
N LYS A 558 -28.48 11.77 -25.62
CA LYS A 558 -29.47 11.52 -26.66
C LYS A 558 -29.73 10.03 -26.79
N VAL A 559 -30.95 9.60 -26.53
CA VAL A 559 -31.42 8.27 -26.86
C VAL A 559 -32.04 8.29 -28.25
N GLU A 560 -31.67 7.33 -29.12
CA GLU A 560 -32.15 7.28 -30.51
C GLU A 560 -33.65 6.98 -30.55
N ASP A 561 -34.14 6.10 -29.67
CA ASP A 561 -35.58 5.80 -29.51
C ASP A 561 -35.99 5.91 -28.06
N GLU A 562 -36.59 7.01 -27.68
CA GLU A 562 -37.05 7.27 -26.31
C GLU A 562 -38.24 6.43 -25.88
N SER A 563 -38.92 5.74 -26.82
CA SER A 563 -39.97 4.79 -26.49
C SER A 563 -39.41 3.49 -25.92
N VAL A 564 -38.10 3.20 -26.09
CA VAL A 564 -37.40 2.03 -25.56
C VAL A 564 -36.73 2.34 -24.23
N ALA A 565 -35.98 3.45 -24.18
CA ALA A 565 -35.28 3.89 -22.98
C ALA A 565 -35.19 5.43 -22.95
N ARG A 566 -34.99 6.03 -21.76
CA ARG A 566 -34.79 7.48 -21.62
C ARG A 566 -33.78 7.80 -20.52
N VAL A 567 -33.08 8.91 -20.66
CA VAL A 567 -32.17 9.44 -19.63
C VAL A 567 -32.89 10.54 -18.86
N ASP A 568 -32.81 10.51 -17.54
CA ASP A 568 -33.36 11.58 -16.70
C ASP A 568 -32.36 12.74 -16.50
N ALA A 569 -32.78 13.79 -15.82
CA ALA A 569 -31.95 14.97 -15.56
C ALA A 569 -30.72 14.69 -14.70
N SER A 570 -30.67 13.59 -13.98
CA SER A 570 -29.52 13.17 -13.18
C SER A 570 -28.52 12.30 -13.94
N GLY A 571 -28.80 11.99 -15.23
CA GLY A 571 -27.97 11.13 -16.04
C GLY A 571 -28.16 9.64 -15.77
N VAL A 572 -29.35 9.26 -15.32
CA VAL A 572 -29.74 7.85 -15.11
C VAL A 572 -30.58 7.38 -16.30
N LEU A 573 -30.19 6.28 -16.90
CA LEU A 573 -30.92 5.64 -18.02
C LEU A 573 -31.97 4.68 -17.47
N HIS A 574 -33.23 4.87 -17.87
CA HIS A 574 -34.38 4.11 -17.46
C HIS A 574 -34.95 3.30 -18.62
N ALA A 575 -35.41 2.09 -18.33
CA ALA A 575 -36.21 1.28 -19.24
C ALA A 575 -37.62 1.88 -19.45
N VAL A 576 -38.13 1.87 -20.68
CA VAL A 576 -39.48 2.28 -21.02
C VAL A 576 -40.26 1.10 -21.55
N ASN A 577 -39.81 0.52 -22.66
CA ASN A 577 -40.43 -0.70 -23.26
C ASN A 577 -39.32 -1.63 -23.75
N ASN A 578 -39.69 -2.91 -23.94
CA ASN A 578 -38.79 -3.89 -24.54
C ASN A 578 -38.30 -3.43 -25.91
N GLY A 579 -37.03 -3.63 -26.18
CA GLY A 579 -36.45 -3.30 -27.47
C GLY A 579 -34.96 -2.98 -27.37
N SER A 580 -34.38 -2.54 -28.49
CA SER A 580 -33.00 -2.11 -28.58
C SER A 580 -32.97 -0.68 -29.13
N THR A 581 -32.11 0.14 -28.53
CA THR A 581 -31.86 1.53 -28.96
C THR A 581 -30.38 1.87 -28.75
N ARG A 582 -29.98 3.10 -29.00
CA ARG A 582 -28.64 3.59 -28.75
C ARG A 582 -28.66 4.82 -27.87
N LEU A 583 -27.68 4.89 -27.03
CA LEU A 583 -27.42 6.05 -26.20
C LEU A 583 -26.17 6.76 -26.70
N THR A 584 -26.28 8.04 -27.04
CA THR A 584 -25.17 8.92 -27.40
C THR A 584 -24.93 9.91 -26.26
N GLY A 585 -23.72 9.94 -25.73
CA GLY A 585 -23.23 10.96 -24.81
C GLY A 585 -22.31 11.94 -25.54
N THR A 586 -22.41 13.25 -25.22
CA THR A 586 -21.50 14.29 -25.74
C THR A 586 -20.78 14.94 -24.56
N PHE A 587 -19.44 14.90 -24.61
CA PHE A 587 -18.52 15.31 -23.58
C PHE A 587 -17.51 16.29 -24.14
N GLY A 588 -17.65 17.61 -23.85
CA GLY A 588 -16.70 18.60 -24.32
C GLY A 588 -16.51 18.62 -25.84
N GLY A 589 -17.55 18.29 -26.62
CA GLY A 589 -17.48 18.23 -28.08
C GLY A 589 -17.13 16.86 -28.68
N VAL A 590 -16.77 15.89 -27.84
CA VAL A 590 -16.54 14.47 -28.25
C VAL A 590 -17.81 13.68 -27.97
N SER A 591 -18.29 12.90 -28.96
CA SER A 591 -19.49 12.08 -28.81
C SER A 591 -19.14 10.61 -28.88
N GLU A 592 -19.76 9.81 -28.00
CA GLU A 592 -19.69 8.37 -27.99
C GLU A 592 -21.09 7.76 -28.00
N THR A 593 -21.25 6.65 -28.71
CA THR A 593 -22.54 5.94 -28.82
C THR A 593 -22.38 4.49 -28.35
N VAL A 594 -23.29 4.03 -27.51
CA VAL A 594 -23.33 2.66 -26.98
C VAL A 594 -24.71 2.02 -27.23
N ASP A 595 -24.74 0.70 -27.31
CA ASP A 595 -25.99 -0.04 -27.48
C ASP A 595 -26.74 -0.18 -26.14
N VAL A 596 -28.07 -0.10 -26.21
CA VAL A 596 -28.96 -0.25 -25.05
C VAL A 596 -30.01 -1.30 -25.40
N ASN A 597 -30.06 -2.35 -24.61
CA ASN A 597 -31.04 -3.42 -24.72
C ASN A 597 -31.93 -3.43 -23.49
N VAL A 598 -33.24 -3.34 -23.72
CA VAL A 598 -34.22 -3.30 -22.65
C VAL A 598 -35.03 -4.57 -22.67
N GLU A 599 -35.01 -5.33 -21.60
CA GLU A 599 -35.90 -6.44 -21.36
C GLU A 599 -36.60 -6.25 -20.01
N THR A 600 -37.82 -5.79 -20.05
CA THR A 600 -38.70 -5.69 -18.89
C THR A 600 -39.43 -7.02 -18.69
N SER A 601 -39.85 -7.32 -17.48
CA SER A 601 -40.68 -8.47 -17.19
C SER A 601 -42.16 -8.05 -17.09
N PRO A 602 -42.95 -8.25 -18.15
CA PRO A 602 -44.34 -7.82 -18.17
C PRO A 602 -45.29 -8.83 -17.48
N THR A 603 -44.80 -10.04 -17.13
CA THR A 603 -45.61 -11.14 -16.60
C THR A 603 -45.14 -11.60 -15.22
N VAL A 604 -46.07 -12.20 -14.44
CA VAL A 604 -45.75 -12.78 -13.13
C VAL A 604 -44.76 -13.94 -13.23
N GLU A 605 -44.87 -14.70 -14.31
CA GLU A 605 -43.99 -15.84 -14.55
C GLU A 605 -43.58 -15.94 -16.03
N ARG A 606 -42.38 -16.50 -16.23
CA ARG A 606 -41.82 -16.79 -17.55
C ARG A 606 -41.30 -18.24 -17.57
N ALA A 607 -41.75 -19.02 -18.54
CA ALA A 607 -41.18 -20.33 -18.80
C ALA A 607 -39.75 -20.18 -19.32
N LEU A 608 -38.78 -20.85 -18.67
CA LEU A 608 -37.35 -20.80 -19.06
C LEU A 608 -37.00 -21.87 -20.11
N ASN A 609 -37.88 -22.77 -20.41
CA ASN A 609 -37.77 -23.73 -21.51
C ASN A 609 -38.45 -23.28 -22.82
N ASP A 610 -38.96 -22.04 -22.86
CA ASP A 610 -39.66 -21.44 -24.03
C ASP A 610 -40.82 -22.31 -24.61
N GLY A 611 -41.42 -23.12 -23.75
CA GLY A 611 -42.53 -24.05 -24.11
C GLY A 611 -42.06 -25.37 -24.72
N ASP A 612 -40.79 -25.52 -24.97
CA ASP A 612 -40.12 -26.76 -25.39
C ASP A 612 -38.75 -26.93 -24.70
N TRP A 613 -38.01 -27.94 -25.08
CA TRP A 613 -36.67 -28.20 -24.51
C TRP A 613 -35.57 -28.02 -25.54
N THR A 614 -35.81 -27.25 -26.60
CA THR A 614 -34.86 -27.00 -27.65
C THR A 614 -33.62 -26.28 -27.09
N GLY A 615 -32.43 -26.79 -27.45
CA GLY A 615 -31.14 -26.28 -26.97
C GLY A 615 -30.76 -26.73 -25.56
N TRP A 616 -31.64 -27.40 -24.83
CA TRP A 616 -31.29 -28.03 -23.56
C TRP A 616 -30.54 -29.35 -23.79
N LYS A 617 -29.65 -29.71 -22.91
CA LYS A 617 -28.85 -30.94 -22.90
C LYS A 617 -29.00 -31.64 -21.58
N ALA A 618 -29.26 -32.94 -21.63
CA ALA A 618 -29.24 -33.80 -20.46
C ALA A 618 -27.92 -34.57 -20.40
N SER A 619 -27.37 -34.68 -19.22
CA SER A 619 -26.16 -35.46 -18.94
C SER A 619 -26.22 -36.08 -17.54
N GLY A 620 -25.41 -37.11 -17.31
CA GLY A 620 -25.35 -37.80 -16.05
C GLY A 620 -23.92 -38.13 -15.65
N ASN A 621 -23.71 -38.43 -14.36
CA ASN A 621 -22.41 -38.89 -13.88
C ASN A 621 -22.13 -40.35 -14.29
N SER A 622 -20.91 -40.83 -14.03
CA SER A 622 -20.48 -42.19 -14.33
C SER A 622 -21.47 -43.23 -13.76
N GLY A 623 -21.93 -44.16 -14.61
CA GLY A 623 -22.95 -45.13 -14.26
C GLY A 623 -24.35 -44.81 -14.73
N LEU A 624 -24.58 -43.59 -15.28
CA LEU A 624 -25.81 -43.23 -16.00
C LEU A 624 -25.49 -43.15 -17.50
N THR A 625 -26.17 -44.01 -18.30
CA THR A 625 -25.83 -44.12 -19.74
C THR A 625 -27.09 -44.00 -20.59
N LYS A 626 -26.92 -43.89 -21.92
CA LYS A 626 -28.00 -43.81 -22.90
C LYS A 626 -29.04 -42.72 -22.60
N MET A 627 -28.52 -41.56 -22.17
CA MET A 627 -29.36 -40.43 -21.74
C MET A 627 -29.92 -39.71 -22.97
N THR A 628 -31.22 -39.47 -22.95
CA THR A 628 -31.95 -38.71 -23.99
C THR A 628 -32.91 -37.73 -23.32
N LEU A 629 -33.09 -36.56 -23.92
CA LEU A 629 -34.09 -35.56 -23.50
C LEU A 629 -35.20 -35.49 -24.54
N GLY A 630 -36.43 -35.79 -24.13
CA GLY A 630 -37.61 -35.69 -24.96
C GLY A 630 -38.18 -34.26 -25.00
N ALA A 631 -38.98 -33.98 -26.03
CA ALA A 631 -39.62 -32.67 -26.21
C ALA A 631 -40.61 -32.34 -25.09
N ASP A 632 -41.07 -33.34 -24.33
CA ASP A 632 -41.96 -33.21 -23.18
C ASP A 632 -41.22 -33.02 -21.84
N GLY A 633 -39.90 -32.86 -21.85
CA GLY A 633 -39.06 -32.71 -20.67
C GLY A 633 -38.68 -34.02 -19.97
N THR A 634 -38.99 -35.19 -20.61
CA THR A 634 -38.61 -36.48 -20.08
C THR A 634 -37.14 -36.79 -20.40
N ILE A 635 -36.34 -37.01 -19.37
CA ILE A 635 -34.93 -37.44 -19.46
C ILE A 635 -34.93 -38.95 -19.21
N ALA A 636 -34.81 -39.74 -20.27
CA ALA A 636 -34.69 -41.20 -20.14
C ALA A 636 -33.23 -41.61 -20.09
N TYR A 637 -32.90 -42.59 -19.24
CA TYR A 637 -31.52 -43.07 -19.10
C TYR A 637 -31.45 -44.51 -18.59
N THR A 638 -30.32 -45.15 -18.76
CA THR A 638 -30.03 -46.46 -18.18
C THR A 638 -29.22 -46.26 -16.90
N TYR A 639 -29.76 -46.68 -15.78
CA TYR A 639 -29.10 -46.68 -14.47
C TYR A 639 -28.23 -47.93 -14.31
N GLY A 640 -26.93 -47.78 -14.33
CA GLY A 640 -25.92 -48.84 -14.21
C GLY A 640 -25.32 -49.01 -12.84
N ALA A 641 -25.95 -48.48 -11.80
CA ALA A 641 -25.44 -48.42 -10.40
C ALA A 641 -24.17 -47.58 -10.20
N PRO A 642 -24.28 -46.27 -10.33
CA PRO A 642 -23.15 -45.38 -10.01
C PRO A 642 -22.67 -45.53 -8.57
N ARG A 643 -21.39 -45.18 -8.28
CA ARG A 643 -20.87 -45.28 -6.92
C ARG A 643 -21.23 -43.99 -6.15
N GLY A 644 -21.79 -44.14 -4.95
CA GLY A 644 -22.11 -43.05 -4.02
C GLY A 644 -23.37 -42.28 -4.38
N ILE A 645 -23.38 -41.52 -5.46
CA ILE A 645 -24.48 -40.69 -5.91
C ILE A 645 -24.79 -40.91 -7.40
N ALA A 646 -26.04 -40.72 -7.77
CA ALA A 646 -26.49 -40.60 -9.14
C ALA A 646 -26.93 -39.14 -9.38
N THR A 647 -26.35 -38.50 -10.39
CA THR A 647 -26.67 -37.11 -10.73
C THR A 647 -27.13 -37.00 -12.17
N VAL A 648 -28.33 -36.49 -12.37
CA VAL A 648 -28.87 -36.11 -13.68
C VAL A 648 -28.79 -34.59 -13.78
N SER A 649 -28.20 -34.08 -14.86
CA SER A 649 -28.02 -32.64 -15.09
C SER A 649 -28.73 -32.21 -16.35
N LEU A 650 -29.44 -31.11 -16.27
CA LEU A 650 -30.11 -30.43 -17.38
C LEU A 650 -29.42 -29.07 -17.57
N THR A 651 -28.86 -28.79 -18.76
CA THR A 651 -27.99 -27.64 -19.01
C THR A 651 -28.43 -26.80 -20.19
N LYS A 652 -28.54 -25.48 -19.99
CA LYS A 652 -28.65 -24.43 -21.00
C LYS A 652 -28.31 -23.11 -20.32
N ALA A 653 -27.47 -22.31 -20.93
CA ALA A 653 -27.20 -20.96 -20.43
C ALA A 653 -28.40 -20.06 -20.77
N ILE A 654 -28.98 -19.45 -19.76
CA ILE A 654 -30.15 -18.57 -19.89
C ILE A 654 -29.90 -17.31 -19.09
N THR A 655 -30.07 -16.14 -19.71
CA THR A 655 -30.10 -14.86 -18.99
C THR A 655 -31.45 -14.66 -18.33
N LEU A 656 -31.43 -14.33 -17.04
CA LEU A 656 -32.63 -14.06 -16.25
C LEU A 656 -32.93 -12.56 -16.29
N PHE A 657 -33.49 -12.12 -17.40
CA PHE A 657 -33.83 -10.70 -17.57
C PHE A 657 -34.98 -10.30 -16.62
N GLY A 658 -35.10 -8.99 -16.33
CA GLY A 658 -36.15 -8.44 -15.51
C GLY A 658 -36.04 -8.83 -14.03
N MET A 659 -34.94 -9.39 -13.61
CA MET A 659 -34.62 -9.84 -12.24
C MET A 659 -35.81 -10.58 -11.57
N PRO A 660 -35.98 -11.88 -11.82
CA PRO A 660 -36.95 -12.66 -11.09
C PRO A 660 -36.58 -12.76 -9.60
N GLU A 661 -37.57 -12.99 -8.75
CA GLU A 661 -37.34 -13.27 -7.33
C GLU A 661 -36.76 -14.67 -7.12
N ARG A 662 -37.32 -15.64 -7.89
CA ARG A 662 -36.94 -17.04 -7.74
C ARG A 662 -37.09 -17.79 -9.05
N VAL A 663 -36.47 -18.96 -9.12
CA VAL A 663 -36.69 -19.96 -10.17
C VAL A 663 -37.38 -21.18 -9.56
N GLU A 664 -38.45 -21.66 -10.17
CA GLU A 664 -39.17 -22.84 -9.76
C GLU A 664 -38.94 -23.98 -10.76
N VAL A 665 -38.62 -25.16 -10.22
CA VAL A 665 -38.42 -26.40 -10.97
C VAL A 665 -39.40 -27.46 -10.51
N THR A 666 -40.28 -27.90 -11.38
CA THR A 666 -41.22 -28.98 -11.09
C THR A 666 -40.78 -30.24 -11.81
N PHE A 667 -40.69 -31.35 -11.09
CA PHE A 667 -40.19 -32.60 -11.65
C PHE A 667 -40.86 -33.85 -11.04
N VAL A 668 -40.71 -34.94 -11.76
CA VAL A 668 -41.01 -36.32 -11.30
C VAL A 668 -39.77 -37.16 -11.57
N ASN A 669 -39.28 -37.91 -10.59
CA ASN A 669 -38.15 -38.81 -10.78
C ASN A 669 -38.53 -40.24 -10.39
N ASP A 670 -38.07 -41.24 -11.16
CA ASP A 670 -38.26 -42.66 -10.88
C ASP A 670 -37.51 -43.17 -9.65
N ILE A 671 -36.57 -42.36 -9.14
CA ILE A 671 -35.78 -42.67 -7.95
C ILE A 671 -35.84 -41.51 -6.97
N PRO A 672 -35.77 -41.75 -5.66
CA PRO A 672 -35.80 -40.66 -4.68
C PRO A 672 -34.68 -39.65 -4.90
N THR A 673 -35.02 -38.35 -4.88
CA THR A 673 -34.08 -37.28 -5.10
C THR A 673 -33.65 -36.62 -3.78
N THR A 674 -32.36 -36.65 -3.45
CA THR A 674 -31.85 -36.17 -2.17
C THR A 674 -31.38 -34.69 -2.23
N GLN A 675 -31.16 -34.16 -3.41
CA GLN A 675 -30.75 -32.76 -3.61
C GLN A 675 -31.12 -32.28 -5.01
N VAL A 676 -31.58 -31.05 -5.11
CA VAL A 676 -31.67 -30.33 -6.38
C VAL A 676 -30.81 -29.07 -6.30
N GLU A 677 -29.99 -28.83 -7.31
CA GLU A 677 -29.07 -27.69 -7.37
C GLU A 677 -29.28 -26.93 -8.69
N ALA A 678 -29.48 -25.63 -8.60
CA ALA A 678 -29.45 -24.74 -9.75
C ALA A 678 -28.12 -23.95 -9.76
N GLU A 679 -27.42 -24.00 -10.88
CA GLU A 679 -26.26 -23.14 -11.11
C GLU A 679 -26.77 -21.76 -11.56
N ILE A 680 -26.85 -20.83 -10.61
CA ILE A 680 -27.25 -19.43 -10.80
C ILE A 680 -26.04 -18.56 -10.55
N ARG A 681 -25.76 -17.65 -11.49
CA ARG A 681 -24.60 -16.76 -11.47
C ARG A 681 -25.06 -15.32 -11.50
N VAL A 682 -24.40 -14.47 -10.73
CA VAL A 682 -24.52 -13.01 -10.83
C VAL A 682 -23.56 -12.49 -11.90
N ALA A 683 -23.78 -11.29 -12.43
CA ALA A 683 -22.89 -10.66 -13.40
C ALA A 683 -21.44 -10.58 -12.85
N GLY A 684 -20.46 -10.88 -13.70
CA GLY A 684 -19.05 -10.81 -13.33
C GLY A 684 -18.53 -11.94 -12.43
N THR A 685 -19.34 -12.85 -11.93
CA THR A 685 -18.90 -14.00 -11.12
C THR A 685 -18.62 -15.23 -11.96
N LYS A 686 -17.63 -16.04 -11.54
CA LYS A 686 -17.24 -17.23 -12.31
C LYS A 686 -18.21 -18.40 -12.12
N ARG A 687 -18.75 -18.61 -10.94
CA ARG A 687 -19.76 -19.66 -10.64
C ARG A 687 -20.50 -19.36 -9.35
N GLY A 688 -21.79 -19.63 -9.32
CA GLY A 688 -22.65 -19.67 -8.14
C GLY A 688 -23.59 -20.85 -8.23
N SER A 689 -24.10 -21.34 -7.11
CA SER A 689 -25.13 -22.37 -7.10
C SER A 689 -26.04 -22.22 -5.88
N VAL A 690 -27.32 -22.42 -6.09
CA VAL A 690 -28.32 -22.49 -5.03
C VAL A 690 -28.76 -23.95 -4.93
N LYS A 691 -28.81 -24.48 -3.70
CA LYS A 691 -29.08 -25.89 -3.42
C LYS A 691 -30.27 -26.01 -2.50
N VAL A 692 -31.16 -26.95 -2.84
CA VAL A 692 -32.23 -27.39 -1.97
C VAL A 692 -31.98 -28.84 -1.59
N VAL A 693 -31.78 -29.06 -0.29
CA VAL A 693 -31.60 -30.38 0.32
C VAL A 693 -32.78 -30.59 1.25
N PRO A 694 -33.76 -31.44 0.90
CA PRO A 694 -34.91 -31.70 1.77
C PRO A 694 -34.51 -32.54 3.00
N GLU A 695 -35.25 -32.42 4.08
CA GLU A 695 -35.05 -33.27 5.29
C GLU A 695 -35.22 -34.76 4.95
N GLU A 696 -36.25 -35.09 4.17
CA GLU A 696 -36.47 -36.40 3.58
C GLU A 696 -36.40 -36.30 2.06
N ALA A 697 -35.81 -37.32 1.41
CA ALA A 697 -35.66 -37.33 -0.04
C ALA A 697 -37.02 -37.18 -0.72
N PHE A 698 -37.10 -36.39 -1.78
CA PHE A 698 -38.27 -36.30 -2.63
C PHE A 698 -38.65 -37.70 -3.16
N ALA A 699 -39.86 -38.15 -2.84
CA ALA A 699 -40.32 -39.50 -3.11
C ALA A 699 -40.36 -39.82 -4.63
N ALA A 700 -39.96 -41.04 -4.97
CA ALA A 700 -40.01 -41.52 -6.36
C ALA A 700 -41.42 -41.57 -6.90
N GLY A 701 -41.64 -41.21 -8.15
CA GLY A 701 -42.89 -41.25 -8.87
C GLY A 701 -43.90 -40.16 -8.49
N GLN A 702 -43.57 -39.29 -7.56
CA GLN A 702 -44.38 -38.14 -7.16
C GLN A 702 -43.87 -36.84 -7.81
N GLN A 703 -44.78 -35.90 -8.03
CA GLN A 703 -44.41 -34.56 -8.51
C GLN A 703 -43.95 -33.68 -7.35
N HIS A 704 -42.82 -33.04 -7.54
CA HIS A 704 -42.23 -32.11 -6.57
C HIS A 704 -41.92 -30.78 -7.25
N THR A 705 -42.07 -29.69 -6.51
CA THR A 705 -41.62 -28.37 -6.95
C THR A 705 -40.53 -27.86 -5.99
N VAL A 706 -39.41 -27.47 -6.54
CA VAL A 706 -38.26 -26.88 -5.81
C VAL A 706 -38.15 -25.42 -6.19
N VAL A 707 -37.86 -24.59 -5.18
CA VAL A 707 -37.73 -23.14 -5.31
C VAL A 707 -36.30 -22.74 -5.04
N PHE A 708 -35.73 -21.99 -5.95
CA PHE A 708 -34.39 -21.39 -5.81
C PHE A 708 -34.57 -19.87 -5.69
N GLN A 709 -34.34 -19.32 -4.52
CA GLN A 709 -34.35 -17.86 -4.32
C GLN A 709 -33.12 -17.25 -4.94
N LEU A 710 -33.28 -16.21 -5.78
CA LEU A 710 -32.15 -15.55 -6.41
C LEU A 710 -31.29 -14.79 -5.39
N SER A 711 -31.89 -14.32 -4.30
CA SER A 711 -31.17 -13.67 -3.18
C SER A 711 -30.12 -14.57 -2.52
N GLU A 712 -30.22 -15.89 -2.66
CA GLU A 712 -29.23 -16.85 -2.18
C GLU A 712 -27.98 -16.91 -3.10
N ALA A 713 -28.11 -16.50 -4.36
CA ALA A 713 -27.01 -16.40 -5.30
C ALA A 713 -26.30 -15.04 -5.24
N GLY A 714 -27.00 -13.99 -4.83
CA GLY A 714 -26.47 -12.64 -4.68
C GLY A 714 -27.54 -11.60 -4.38
N ASP A 715 -27.12 -10.39 -4.03
CA ASP A 715 -28.03 -9.27 -3.77
C ASP A 715 -28.77 -8.89 -5.07
N THR A 716 -30.09 -9.12 -5.09
CA THR A 716 -30.95 -8.85 -6.24
C THR A 716 -31.29 -7.37 -6.41
N THR A 717 -30.93 -6.52 -5.46
CA THR A 717 -31.12 -5.07 -5.53
C THR A 717 -29.88 -4.34 -6.04
N ASP A 718 -28.73 -5.00 -6.03
CA ASP A 718 -27.47 -4.45 -6.52
C ASP A 718 -27.39 -4.56 -8.04
N ARG A 719 -27.38 -3.41 -8.72
CA ARG A 719 -27.19 -3.32 -10.18
C ARG A 719 -25.91 -4.04 -10.66
N ALA A 720 -24.85 -4.10 -9.87
CA ALA A 720 -23.61 -4.77 -10.24
C ALA A 720 -23.77 -6.28 -10.43
N ASN A 721 -24.77 -6.88 -9.82
CA ASN A 721 -25.09 -8.30 -9.95
C ASN A 721 -25.99 -8.62 -11.14
N TYR A 722 -26.55 -7.62 -11.81
CA TYR A 722 -27.47 -7.79 -12.93
C TYR A 722 -26.73 -7.81 -14.28
N PRO A 723 -27.14 -8.67 -15.25
CA PRO A 723 -28.19 -9.68 -15.14
C PRO A 723 -27.69 -10.97 -14.46
N PHE A 724 -28.61 -11.66 -13.78
CA PHE A 724 -28.38 -13.03 -13.35
C PHE A 724 -28.50 -14.00 -14.53
N SER A 725 -27.84 -15.14 -14.42
CA SER A 725 -27.95 -16.21 -15.42
C SER A 725 -28.09 -17.56 -14.74
N MET A 726 -28.84 -18.46 -15.35
CA MET A 726 -28.91 -19.85 -14.97
C MET A 726 -28.19 -20.70 -16.00
N ALA A 727 -27.34 -21.63 -15.58
CA ALA A 727 -26.55 -22.49 -16.47
C ALA A 727 -26.99 -23.96 -16.44
N SER A 728 -27.47 -24.46 -15.31
CA SER A 728 -27.89 -25.84 -15.16
C SER A 728 -28.80 -26.07 -13.97
N VAL A 729 -29.57 -27.16 -14.04
CA VAL A 729 -30.24 -27.77 -12.89
C VAL A 729 -29.77 -29.21 -12.76
N LYS A 730 -29.42 -29.63 -11.55
CA LYS A 730 -28.90 -30.95 -11.22
C LYS A 730 -29.80 -31.64 -10.20
N PHE A 731 -30.14 -32.88 -10.44
CA PHE A 731 -30.91 -33.73 -9.56
C PHE A 731 -30.04 -34.86 -9.06
N THR A 732 -29.81 -34.92 -7.76
CA THR A 732 -28.93 -35.90 -7.12
C THR A 732 -29.76 -36.89 -6.30
N SER A 733 -29.44 -38.14 -6.44
CA SER A 733 -30.02 -39.25 -5.71
C SER A 733 -28.93 -40.10 -5.06
N LYS A 734 -29.23 -40.74 -3.93
CA LYS A 734 -28.31 -41.71 -3.33
C LYS A 734 -28.22 -42.91 -4.27
N ALA A 735 -27.05 -43.40 -4.55
CA ALA A 735 -26.88 -44.57 -5.40
C ALA A 735 -27.34 -45.85 -4.69
N ASP A 736 -28.17 -46.63 -5.38
CA ASP A 736 -28.66 -47.92 -4.92
C ASP A 736 -28.80 -48.88 -6.10
N THR A 737 -28.31 -50.11 -5.93
CA THR A 737 -28.33 -51.15 -6.95
C THR A 737 -29.75 -51.62 -7.29
N SER A 738 -30.73 -51.41 -6.41
CA SER A 738 -32.11 -51.76 -6.66
C SER A 738 -32.74 -50.91 -7.79
N TYR A 739 -32.10 -49.77 -8.14
CA TYR A 739 -32.55 -48.91 -9.25
C TYR A 739 -32.01 -49.31 -10.60
N LYS A 740 -31.22 -50.38 -10.71
CA LYS A 740 -30.57 -50.78 -11.98
C LYS A 740 -31.61 -51.01 -13.09
N GLY A 741 -31.33 -50.53 -14.29
CA GLY A 741 -32.18 -50.65 -15.46
C GLY A 741 -32.60 -49.28 -16.05
N ALA A 742 -33.66 -49.28 -16.83
CA ALA A 742 -34.24 -48.09 -17.44
C ALA A 742 -34.93 -47.24 -16.37
N ARG A 743 -34.63 -45.95 -16.39
CA ARG A 743 -35.17 -44.94 -15.48
C ARG A 743 -35.47 -43.64 -16.22
N SER A 744 -36.34 -42.84 -15.64
CA SER A 744 -36.63 -41.52 -16.15
C SER A 744 -36.70 -40.44 -15.06
N LEU A 745 -36.39 -39.22 -15.44
CA LEU A 745 -36.66 -38.03 -14.71
C LEU A 745 -37.39 -37.09 -15.68
N LYS A 746 -38.55 -36.64 -15.31
CA LYS A 746 -39.33 -35.70 -16.12
C LYS A 746 -39.37 -34.33 -15.44
N VAL A 747 -38.90 -33.28 -16.12
CA VAL A 747 -39.08 -31.89 -15.71
C VAL A 747 -40.35 -31.36 -16.38
N THR A 748 -41.36 -31.14 -15.56
CA THR A 748 -42.73 -30.71 -16.04
C THR A 748 -42.89 -29.19 -16.01
N GLY A 749 -42.02 -28.49 -15.29
CA GLY A 749 -42.02 -27.03 -15.22
C GLY A 749 -40.64 -26.48 -14.87
N LEU A 750 -40.23 -25.45 -15.58
CA LEU A 750 -39.04 -24.66 -15.28
C LEU A 750 -39.36 -23.20 -15.60
N LYS A 751 -39.53 -22.39 -14.57
CA LYS A 751 -39.96 -21.00 -14.73
C LYS A 751 -39.32 -20.05 -13.79
N ALA A 752 -39.14 -18.82 -14.22
CA ALA A 752 -38.79 -17.68 -13.42
C ALA A 752 -40.07 -16.98 -12.93
N ILE A 753 -40.08 -16.64 -11.66
CA ILE A 753 -41.16 -15.92 -11.01
C ILE A 753 -40.73 -14.51 -10.68
N TYR A 754 -41.53 -13.55 -11.04
CA TYR A 754 -41.27 -12.13 -10.88
C TYR A 754 -42.25 -11.51 -9.89
N ASP A 755 -41.74 -10.62 -9.05
CA ASP A 755 -42.58 -9.69 -8.32
C ASP A 755 -43.03 -8.60 -9.32
N VAL A 756 -44.18 -8.76 -9.89
CA VAL A 756 -44.81 -7.68 -10.65
C VAL A 756 -45.33 -6.69 -9.63
N PRO A 757 -44.91 -5.40 -9.69
CA PRO A 757 -45.55 -4.39 -8.88
C PRO A 757 -47.03 -4.34 -9.27
N GLY A 758 -47.86 -5.17 -8.65
CA GLY A 758 -49.28 -5.07 -8.75
C GLY A 758 -49.64 -3.69 -8.22
N GLY A 759 -50.46 -2.96 -8.92
CA GLY A 759 -51.13 -1.80 -8.34
C GLY A 759 -51.58 -2.19 -6.96
N VAL A 760 -51.39 -1.32 -5.99
CA VAL A 760 -51.63 -1.53 -4.57
C VAL A 760 -52.97 -2.24 -4.35
N THR A 761 -52.96 -3.56 -4.29
CA THR A 761 -54.03 -4.36 -3.73
C THR A 761 -53.42 -5.19 -2.62
N ASP A 762 -53.77 -4.80 -1.42
CA ASP A 762 -53.54 -5.47 -0.15
C ASP A 762 -52.06 -5.70 0.23
N ILE A 763 -51.61 -4.85 1.11
CA ILE A 763 -50.52 -5.19 2.02
C ILE A 763 -51.05 -6.36 2.87
N ALA A 764 -50.59 -7.57 2.58
CA ALA A 764 -50.76 -8.69 3.47
C ALA A 764 -50.12 -8.33 4.79
N THR A 765 -50.93 -8.12 5.79
CA THR A 765 -50.52 -7.86 7.18
C THR A 765 -50.17 -9.19 7.88
N ASP A 766 -49.13 -9.85 7.42
CA ASP A 766 -48.51 -10.97 8.15
C ASP A 766 -47.01 -10.73 8.27
N GLY A 767 -46.70 -9.87 9.16
CA GLY A 767 -45.41 -9.39 9.61
C GLY A 767 -45.62 -8.01 10.17
N ALA A 768 -46.00 -7.92 11.46
CA ALA A 768 -46.36 -6.70 12.14
C ALA A 768 -45.29 -5.63 11.88
N THR A 769 -45.55 -4.67 10.99
CA THR A 769 -44.79 -3.41 10.96
C THR A 769 -44.84 -2.85 12.38
N ALA A 770 -43.67 -2.67 12.98
CA ALA A 770 -43.55 -2.20 14.36
C ALA A 770 -44.18 -0.80 14.57
N PHE A 771 -44.69 -0.18 13.50
CA PHE A 771 -45.28 1.15 13.51
C PHE A 771 -46.37 1.32 12.42
N ARG A 772 -47.19 2.38 12.56
CA ARG A 772 -48.22 2.76 11.57
C ARG A 772 -48.06 4.21 11.18
N LEU A 773 -48.26 4.54 9.90
CA LEU A 773 -48.40 5.90 9.40
C LEU A 773 -49.89 6.31 9.41
N THR A 774 -50.21 7.59 9.67
CA THR A 774 -51.57 8.11 9.51
C THR A 774 -52.01 8.13 8.05
N ALA A 775 -51.09 8.23 7.11
CA ALA A 775 -51.30 8.16 5.67
C ALA A 775 -50.09 7.60 4.95
N ASN A 776 -50.29 6.76 3.94
CA ASN A 776 -49.23 6.27 3.04
C ASN A 776 -49.16 7.09 1.74
N VAL A 777 -50.12 8.00 1.54
CA VAL A 777 -50.16 8.96 0.44
C VAL A 777 -50.45 10.33 1.05
N ALA A 778 -49.64 11.34 0.75
CA ALA A 778 -49.73 12.67 1.32
C ALA A 778 -49.56 13.76 0.24
N ALA A 779 -50.09 14.91 0.49
CA ALA A 779 -49.75 16.13 -0.25
C ALA A 779 -48.39 16.70 0.28
N PRO A 780 -47.62 17.41 -0.58
CA PRO A 780 -46.45 18.13 -0.12
C PRO A 780 -46.73 19.06 1.05
N GLY A 781 -45.95 18.95 2.12
CA GLY A 781 -46.18 19.77 3.33
C GLY A 781 -47.26 19.26 4.30
N GLU A 782 -47.91 18.14 4.01
CA GLU A 782 -48.87 17.51 4.90
C GLU A 782 -48.20 16.89 6.13
N GLN A 783 -48.83 17.02 7.30
CA GLN A 783 -48.33 16.39 8.54
C GLN A 783 -48.69 14.91 8.60
N ILE A 784 -47.72 14.06 8.70
CA ILE A 784 -47.85 12.62 8.81
C ILE A 784 -47.51 12.18 10.23
N GLY A 785 -48.50 11.53 10.87
CA GLY A 785 -48.33 10.90 12.18
C GLY A 785 -47.76 9.51 12.07
N VAL A 786 -46.94 9.13 13.02
CA VAL A 786 -46.32 7.80 13.15
C VAL A 786 -46.58 7.30 14.57
N SER A 787 -47.08 6.08 14.70
CA SER A 787 -47.31 5.47 16.00
C SER A 787 -46.79 4.03 16.03
N GLY A 788 -46.15 3.62 17.13
CA GLY A 788 -45.65 2.25 17.27
C GLY A 788 -45.13 2.02 18.67
N GLN A 789 -45.29 0.82 19.18
CA GLN A 789 -44.88 0.46 20.54
C GLN A 789 -43.33 0.53 20.65
N GLY A 790 -42.83 1.35 21.58
CA GLY A 790 -41.40 1.57 21.79
C GLY A 790 -40.74 2.42 20.70
N LEU A 791 -41.53 3.23 19.97
CA LEU A 791 -41.02 4.12 18.93
C LEU A 791 -40.07 5.18 19.58
N GLU A 792 -38.86 5.32 19.02
CA GLU A 792 -37.84 6.25 19.51
C GLU A 792 -37.63 7.42 18.54
N ARG A 793 -37.55 7.12 17.25
CA ARG A 793 -37.38 8.12 16.20
C ARG A 793 -37.90 7.64 14.85
N VAL A 794 -38.13 8.59 13.97
CA VAL A 794 -38.54 8.38 12.57
C VAL A 794 -37.63 9.18 11.66
N GLU A 795 -37.23 8.59 10.56
CA GLU A 795 -36.43 9.22 9.51
C GLU A 795 -37.11 8.96 8.16
N VAL A 796 -37.13 9.95 7.30
CA VAL A 796 -37.73 9.88 5.96
C VAL A 796 -36.66 10.09 4.93
N TYR A 797 -36.52 9.14 4.03
CA TYR A 797 -35.49 9.16 2.98
C TYR A 797 -36.11 9.20 1.60
N SER A 798 -35.52 9.94 0.68
CA SER A 798 -35.79 9.79 -0.73
C SER A 798 -35.28 8.42 -1.24
N LEU A 799 -35.70 7.98 -2.39
CA LEU A 799 -35.16 6.75 -3.01
C LEU A 799 -33.67 6.83 -3.33
N SER A 800 -33.11 8.02 -3.42
CA SER A 800 -31.65 8.26 -3.56
C SER A 800 -30.88 8.19 -2.23
N GLY A 801 -31.56 7.88 -1.11
CA GLY A 801 -30.97 7.76 0.22
C GLY A 801 -30.75 9.09 0.95
N VAL A 802 -31.24 10.22 0.40
CA VAL A 802 -31.14 11.52 1.04
C VAL A 802 -32.22 11.62 2.10
N MET A 803 -31.83 11.97 3.32
CA MET A 803 -32.76 12.20 4.42
C MET A 803 -33.57 13.49 4.18
N ALA A 804 -34.88 13.36 4.04
CA ALA A 804 -35.79 14.46 3.73
C ALA A 804 -36.48 15.01 4.97
N ALA A 805 -36.68 14.21 6.01
CA ALA A 805 -37.26 14.63 7.29
C ALA A 805 -36.85 13.66 8.41
N SER A 806 -36.89 14.13 9.65
CA SER A 806 -36.70 13.30 10.83
C SER A 806 -37.53 13.82 11.98
N ALA A 807 -37.96 12.93 12.91
CA ALA A 807 -38.67 13.29 14.12
C ALA A 807 -38.31 12.34 15.26
N THR A 808 -38.20 12.84 16.47
CA THR A 808 -38.04 12.06 17.69
C THR A 808 -39.41 11.74 18.26
N ALA A 809 -39.62 10.51 18.70
CA ALA A 809 -40.91 10.11 19.27
C ALA A 809 -41.07 10.54 20.73
N ALA A 810 -42.30 10.87 21.09
CA ALA A 810 -42.73 11.08 22.45
C ALA A 810 -43.96 10.21 22.71
N ALA A 811 -43.94 9.44 23.79
CA ALA A 811 -45.05 8.53 24.16
C ALA A 811 -45.48 7.59 22.99
N ASP A 812 -44.50 6.93 22.33
CA ASP A 812 -44.72 6.01 21.23
C ASP A 812 -45.32 6.65 19.95
N GLN A 813 -45.27 7.98 19.84
CA GLN A 813 -45.77 8.72 18.69
C GLN A 813 -44.75 9.75 18.20
N ALA A 814 -44.74 9.97 16.91
CA ALA A 814 -43.95 11.02 16.24
C ALA A 814 -44.76 11.61 15.10
N SER A 815 -44.42 12.80 14.65
CA SER A 815 -44.97 13.30 13.39
C SER A 815 -43.90 14.07 12.64
N PHE A 816 -43.97 14.05 11.30
CA PHE A 816 -43.11 14.79 10.42
C PHE A 816 -43.94 15.47 9.32
N ILE A 817 -43.35 16.44 8.67
CA ILE A 817 -43.97 17.11 7.50
C ILE A 817 -43.55 16.34 6.25
N ALA A 818 -44.50 15.96 5.42
CA ALA A 818 -44.22 15.31 4.14
C ALA A 818 -43.33 16.22 3.29
N PRO A 819 -42.31 15.66 2.64
CA PRO A 819 -41.41 16.40 1.79
C PRO A 819 -42.13 17.28 0.75
N SER A 820 -41.53 18.42 0.42
CA SER A 820 -42.13 19.35 -0.54
C SER A 820 -42.03 18.88 -2.00
N VAL A 821 -41.17 17.93 -2.29
CA VAL A 821 -40.98 17.38 -3.64
C VAL A 821 -41.88 16.14 -3.77
N PRO A 822 -42.77 16.07 -4.78
CA PRO A 822 -43.51 14.86 -5.07
C PRO A 822 -42.58 13.68 -5.38
N GLY A 823 -42.91 12.49 -4.87
CA GLY A 823 -42.08 11.31 -5.06
C GLY A 823 -42.38 10.21 -4.04
N LEU A 824 -41.73 9.07 -4.20
CA LEU A 824 -41.80 7.96 -3.26
C LEU A 824 -40.69 8.10 -2.22
N TYR A 825 -41.04 7.99 -0.95
CA TYR A 825 -40.15 8.10 0.19
C TYR A 825 -40.19 6.83 1.04
N LEU A 826 -39.07 6.51 1.66
CA LEU A 826 -38.95 5.45 2.65
C LEU A 826 -39.00 6.07 4.05
N VAL A 827 -40.03 5.72 4.83
CA VAL A 827 -40.16 6.12 6.24
C VAL A 827 -39.58 4.99 7.09
N ARG A 828 -38.49 5.27 7.79
CA ARG A 828 -37.82 4.33 8.69
C ARG A 828 -38.10 4.72 10.13
N ALA A 829 -38.66 3.78 10.88
CA ALA A 829 -38.95 3.95 12.29
C ALA A 829 -38.03 3.07 13.15
N TRP A 830 -37.45 3.64 14.18
CA TRP A 830 -36.64 2.96 15.16
C TRP A 830 -37.45 2.72 16.42
N THR A 831 -37.49 1.47 16.84
CA THR A 831 -38.16 1.07 18.10
C THR A 831 -37.15 0.32 18.97
N ARG A 832 -37.46 0.12 20.22
CA ARG A 832 -36.64 -0.68 21.15
C ARG A 832 -36.42 -2.13 20.68
N ARG A 833 -37.17 -2.62 19.69
CA ARG A 833 -37.04 -3.97 19.13
C ARG A 833 -36.29 -4.02 17.79
N GLY A 834 -35.91 -2.86 17.26
CA GLY A 834 -35.19 -2.73 15.98
C GLY A 834 -35.80 -1.71 15.04
N ALA A 835 -35.29 -1.62 13.84
CA ALA A 835 -35.76 -0.68 12.81
C ALA A 835 -36.76 -1.38 11.88
N SER A 836 -37.81 -0.67 11.51
CA SER A 836 -38.78 -1.08 10.49
C SER A 836 -38.96 0.05 9.48
N ALA A 837 -39.43 -0.25 8.28
CA ALA A 837 -39.64 0.74 7.24
C ALA A 837 -41.06 0.63 6.60
N ALA A 838 -41.59 1.77 6.17
CA ALA A 838 -42.81 1.87 5.40
C ALA A 838 -42.61 2.86 4.22
N ARG A 839 -43.49 2.77 3.22
CA ARG A 839 -43.44 3.67 2.05
C ARG A 839 -44.42 4.84 2.23
N LEU A 840 -44.03 6.02 1.83
CA LEU A 840 -44.86 7.23 1.75
C LEU A 840 -44.78 7.77 0.32
N LEU A 841 -45.93 7.86 -0.35
CA LEU A 841 -46.02 8.55 -1.65
C LEU A 841 -46.46 10.00 -1.41
N VAL A 842 -45.64 10.95 -1.81
CA VAL A 842 -46.01 12.38 -1.84
C VAL A 842 -46.41 12.72 -3.26
N LYS A 843 -47.66 13.23 -3.45
CA LYS A 843 -48.25 13.52 -4.77
C LYS A 843 -48.37 15.00 -5.00
#